data_c5190dc00db466b17abea324124620cd
#
_entry.id   c5190dc00db466b17abea324124620cd
#
_cell.length_a   1.000
_cell.length_b   1.000
_cell.length_c   1.000
_cell.angle_alpha   90.00
_cell.angle_beta   90.00
_cell.angle_gamma   90.00
#
_symmetry.space_group_name_H-M   'P 1'
#
loop_
_entity.id
_entity.type
_entity.pdbx_description
1 polymer ?
#
loop_
_entity_poly.entity_id
_entity_poly.type
_entity_poly.pdbx_seq_one_letter_code
_entity_poly.pdbx_strand_id
1 'polypeptide(L)'
;MTVKPWSCERCPLEKKGQGFVRLRLNDVDWSQIKLLCQGEAPAREEVDEGAAFVGKAGHWIRHNIFANAGLIADKEVLFDNTLRCWPPKNKQGAFYPTGKERMEAESACHQYDVWHLCPKEIPLLVVGGKAGNQYLHSENISEYHGHIQFIGGRLLGFTFHPAAVMRKPNYLPVVIREVSNLMQAARCPSVLVRPKVVKGSTPFNENQECVVDLEWCVETNKLSALGVAYAPDIAYSTYDVDTGLSVVRWHLEAGTRIIGHNIINADLPHIGAWPKSWKPEHVIDTLVVGHLIHAHLAEAGLLGLGSLVRFYFPTTDWKQEKEDLLQYNGYDCAYNFRLYKALADDLTLTKQWHLVEKQQTLAAMTVQMQQDGISLDANALEQLVRERTVERQQIKAALPINPNSPAQIIKWAKTLGIRVENARYETIEKHRGANAEFDSLVVYREDVKSIKTWFPYEFDEGSELFTCEGEIHPHFNAMGTDVARFSCAGPNCQNIPPHLRRVIVVRDPELELVAFDFSQIENRCVAWYAEDTQMLQDFASGLDIHRLVASRIYNKRYEDITKDERQEGKKTVHASGYCETEFNLANRLYGNRKRESIEKAKSLQQAYFRAYYRTRAWQNRVGDQLDKGDIMLRNAFGRVRYIYAQDRHERMKRGCHFFGCSTAADIVNARMIQIHDELHDVRGRFNVRGDRMGLHPILVVHDELVYELPKGEESLKTRKRIKEILEAPVVVMNGFTVPTKCKVGMNYGERSDANPTGLMEVPNA
;
A
#
# COMPACT_ATOMS: atom_id res chain seq x y z
N MET A 1 -23.88 42.08 -19.18
CA MET A 1 -24.46 41.59 -17.90
C MET A 1 -24.86 40.13 -18.07
N THR A 2 -24.23 39.24 -17.36
CA THR A 2 -24.59 37.80 -17.39
C THR A 2 -25.84 37.61 -16.53
N VAL A 3 -27.00 37.46 -17.17
CA VAL A 3 -28.25 37.16 -16.47
C VAL A 3 -28.14 35.76 -15.86
N LYS A 4 -28.17 35.68 -14.54
CA LYS A 4 -28.25 34.42 -13.81
C LYS A 4 -29.60 33.74 -14.13
N PRO A 5 -29.66 32.38 -14.21
CA PRO A 5 -30.93 31.68 -14.34
C PRO A 5 -31.89 32.03 -13.17
N TRP A 6 -33.18 32.03 -13.42
CA TRP A 6 -34.21 32.32 -12.38
C TRP A 6 -34.17 31.34 -11.20
N SER A 7 -33.67 30.09 -11.38
CA SER A 7 -33.46 29.14 -10.29
C SER A 7 -32.42 29.60 -9.26
N CYS A 8 -31.52 30.50 -9.67
CA CYS A 8 -30.53 31.07 -8.75
C CYS A 8 -31.18 31.95 -7.68
N GLU A 9 -32.34 32.56 -7.93
CA GLU A 9 -33.07 33.40 -6.95
C GLU A 9 -33.47 32.62 -5.69
N ARG A 10 -33.66 31.32 -5.82
CA ARG A 10 -33.98 30.39 -4.69
C ARG A 10 -32.77 29.58 -4.21
N CYS A 11 -31.62 29.77 -4.82
CA CYS A 11 -30.41 29.03 -4.48
C CYS A 11 -29.74 29.62 -3.22
N PRO A 12 -29.36 28.79 -2.21
CA PRO A 12 -28.71 29.28 -1.01
C PRO A 12 -27.32 29.90 -1.28
N LEU A 13 -26.73 29.63 -2.46
CA LEU A 13 -25.43 30.23 -2.86
C LEU A 13 -25.59 31.56 -3.61
N GLU A 14 -26.79 32.05 -3.89
CA GLU A 14 -26.98 33.28 -4.65
C GLU A 14 -26.28 34.48 -4.01
N LYS A 15 -26.45 34.61 -2.68
CA LYS A 15 -25.84 35.72 -1.89
C LYS A 15 -24.50 35.36 -1.27
N LYS A 16 -24.17 34.06 -1.14
CA LYS A 16 -22.98 33.58 -0.49
C LYS A 16 -21.86 33.20 -1.47
N GLY A 17 -22.21 32.91 -2.72
CA GLY A 17 -21.25 32.51 -3.76
C GLY A 17 -20.31 33.66 -4.12
N GLN A 18 -19.04 33.33 -4.33
CA GLN A 18 -17.96 34.30 -4.58
C GLN A 18 -17.76 34.61 -6.08
N GLY A 19 -18.67 34.15 -6.94
CA GLY A 19 -18.67 34.34 -8.38
C GLY A 19 -19.43 33.23 -9.10
N PHE A 20 -19.72 33.43 -10.38
CA PHE A 20 -20.54 32.54 -11.20
C PHE A 20 -19.89 32.25 -12.54
N VAL A 21 -19.83 30.97 -12.92
CA VAL A 21 -19.32 30.51 -14.22
C VAL A 21 -20.49 29.99 -15.06
N ARG A 22 -20.67 30.52 -16.27
CA ARG A 22 -21.74 30.14 -17.19
C ARG A 22 -21.26 29.08 -18.16
N LEU A 23 -22.09 28.05 -18.40
CA LEU A 23 -21.92 27.13 -19.53
C LEU A 23 -22.18 27.89 -20.84
N ARG A 24 -21.20 27.90 -21.73
CA ARG A 24 -21.27 28.61 -23.02
C ARG A 24 -21.56 27.59 -24.11
N LEU A 25 -22.78 27.64 -24.70
CA LEU A 25 -23.23 26.69 -25.72
C LEU A 25 -23.42 27.32 -27.09
N ASN A 26 -23.50 28.66 -27.19
CA ASN A 26 -23.89 29.35 -28.44
C ASN A 26 -22.91 29.15 -29.59
N ASP A 27 -21.62 28.93 -29.27
CA ASP A 27 -20.54 28.81 -30.26
C ASP A 27 -19.97 27.39 -30.32
N VAL A 28 -20.70 26.39 -29.77
CA VAL A 28 -20.26 24.98 -29.73
C VAL A 28 -20.56 24.28 -31.05
N ASP A 29 -19.53 23.81 -31.71
CA ASP A 29 -19.67 22.87 -32.83
C ASP A 29 -19.86 21.45 -32.29
N TRP A 30 -21.11 21.04 -32.15
CA TRP A 30 -21.52 19.73 -31.64
C TRP A 30 -20.95 18.53 -32.43
N SER A 31 -20.57 18.73 -33.69
CA SER A 31 -19.99 17.67 -34.52
C SER A 31 -18.57 17.29 -34.04
N GLN A 32 -17.90 18.21 -33.34
CA GLN A 32 -16.55 17.99 -32.82
C GLN A 32 -16.56 17.48 -31.36
N ILE A 33 -17.60 17.74 -30.59
CA ILE A 33 -17.66 17.36 -29.19
C ILE A 33 -17.85 15.84 -29.06
N LYS A 34 -16.87 15.19 -28.44
CA LYS A 34 -16.86 13.73 -28.21
C LYS A 34 -17.13 13.36 -26.74
N LEU A 35 -16.94 14.29 -25.81
CA LEU A 35 -17.05 14.05 -24.37
C LEU A 35 -17.55 15.29 -23.64
N LEU A 36 -18.47 15.10 -22.71
CA LEU A 36 -18.79 16.08 -21.69
C LEU A 36 -18.00 15.76 -20.42
N CYS A 37 -17.47 16.76 -19.72
CA CYS A 37 -16.73 16.57 -18.48
C CYS A 37 -17.33 17.45 -17.39
N GLN A 38 -17.84 16.85 -16.32
CA GLN A 38 -18.46 17.55 -15.19
C GLN A 38 -17.68 17.37 -13.91
N GLY A 39 -17.20 18.48 -13.34
CA GLY A 39 -16.52 18.55 -12.05
C GLY A 39 -17.41 18.96 -10.89
N GLU A 40 -16.82 19.36 -9.78
CA GLU A 40 -17.53 19.66 -8.53
C GLU A 40 -18.04 21.11 -8.48
N ALA A 41 -17.14 22.07 -8.42
CA ALA A 41 -17.46 23.51 -8.33
C ALA A 41 -16.29 24.35 -8.85
N PRO A 42 -16.54 25.56 -9.38
CA PRO A 42 -15.48 26.44 -9.83
C PRO A 42 -14.64 26.98 -8.66
N ALA A 43 -13.39 27.28 -8.95
CA ALA A 43 -12.47 28.02 -8.09
C ALA A 43 -12.37 29.48 -8.56
N ARG A 44 -11.54 30.29 -7.88
CA ARG A 44 -11.37 31.73 -8.17
C ARG A 44 -10.95 31.96 -9.63
N GLU A 45 -9.95 31.23 -10.12
CA GLU A 45 -9.42 31.39 -11.48
C GLU A 45 -10.51 31.15 -12.54
N GLU A 46 -11.38 30.15 -12.31
CA GLU A 46 -12.49 29.84 -13.21
C GLU A 46 -13.57 30.92 -13.21
N VAL A 47 -13.79 31.56 -12.07
CA VAL A 47 -14.70 32.71 -11.97
C VAL A 47 -14.11 33.94 -12.66
N ASP A 48 -12.83 34.23 -12.45
CA ASP A 48 -12.12 35.35 -13.05
C ASP A 48 -12.10 35.25 -14.59
N GLU A 49 -11.91 34.03 -15.14
CA GLU A 49 -11.91 33.76 -16.58
C GLU A 49 -13.32 33.46 -17.16
N GLY A 50 -14.29 33.17 -16.31
CA GLY A 50 -15.67 32.86 -16.69
C GLY A 50 -15.79 31.54 -17.45
N ALA A 51 -14.92 30.55 -17.19
CA ALA A 51 -14.91 29.24 -17.83
C ALA A 51 -14.54 28.13 -16.85
N ALA A 52 -15.13 26.92 -17.02
CA ALA A 52 -14.84 25.77 -16.19
C ALA A 52 -13.48 25.15 -16.56
N PHE A 53 -12.79 24.58 -15.56
CA PHE A 53 -11.52 23.85 -15.74
C PHE A 53 -10.37 24.68 -16.35
N VAL A 54 -10.30 25.96 -16.08
CA VAL A 54 -9.21 26.86 -16.51
C VAL A 54 -8.15 27.05 -15.42
N GLY A 55 -8.41 26.66 -14.18
CA GLY A 55 -7.43 26.66 -13.11
C GLY A 55 -6.38 25.54 -13.25
N LYS A 56 -5.43 25.48 -12.30
CA LYS A 56 -4.29 24.53 -12.30
C LYS A 56 -4.72 23.07 -12.55
N ALA A 57 -5.74 22.58 -11.89
CA ALA A 57 -6.25 21.22 -12.05
C ALA A 57 -6.89 21.01 -13.44
N GLY A 58 -7.56 22.03 -13.97
CA GLY A 58 -8.16 22.02 -15.29
C GLY A 58 -7.12 21.98 -16.42
N HIS A 59 -6.08 22.79 -16.34
CA HIS A 59 -4.96 22.72 -17.28
C HIS A 59 -4.26 21.37 -17.21
N TRP A 60 -4.07 20.85 -16.01
CA TRP A 60 -3.40 19.57 -15.81
C TRP A 60 -4.18 18.37 -16.43
N ILE A 61 -5.52 18.31 -16.25
CA ILE A 61 -6.34 17.23 -16.82
C ILE A 61 -6.31 17.23 -18.35
N ARG A 62 -6.30 18.44 -18.99
CA ARG A 62 -6.24 18.59 -20.44
C ARG A 62 -4.99 17.94 -21.03
N HIS A 63 -3.82 18.23 -20.45
CA HIS A 63 -2.53 17.78 -20.96
C HIS A 63 -2.14 16.36 -20.53
N ASN A 64 -2.50 15.96 -19.31
CA ASN A 64 -2.04 14.69 -18.74
C ASN A 64 -3.07 13.57 -18.82
N ILE A 65 -4.36 13.86 -18.92
CA ILE A 65 -5.40 12.83 -19.00
C ILE A 65 -5.99 12.77 -20.41
N PHE A 66 -6.64 13.84 -20.88
CA PHE A 66 -7.34 13.80 -22.16
C PHE A 66 -6.40 13.61 -23.33
N ALA A 67 -5.25 14.29 -23.38
CA ALA A 67 -4.27 14.09 -24.43
C ALA A 67 -3.75 12.64 -24.48
N ASN A 68 -3.48 12.03 -23.32
CA ASN A 68 -3.07 10.61 -23.25
C ASN A 68 -4.20 9.63 -23.52
N ALA A 69 -5.46 10.03 -23.37
CA ALA A 69 -6.64 9.27 -23.78
C ALA A 69 -7.02 9.50 -25.27
N GLY A 70 -6.20 10.24 -26.01
CA GLY A 70 -6.39 10.50 -27.44
C GLY A 70 -7.46 11.56 -27.75
N LEU A 71 -7.73 12.49 -26.82
CA LEU A 71 -8.70 13.58 -26.98
C LEU A 71 -8.00 14.95 -27.05
N ILE A 72 -8.49 15.80 -27.96
CA ILE A 72 -8.08 17.22 -28.06
C ILE A 72 -9.00 18.02 -27.16
N ALA A 73 -8.56 18.26 -25.92
CA ALA A 73 -9.41 18.79 -24.83
C ALA A 73 -10.14 20.10 -25.21
N ASP A 74 -9.47 21.06 -25.90
CA ASP A 74 -10.06 22.36 -26.24
C ASP A 74 -11.02 22.32 -27.45
N LYS A 75 -11.12 21.18 -28.15
CA LYS A 75 -11.99 21.01 -29.31
C LYS A 75 -13.05 19.93 -29.11
N GLU A 76 -12.70 18.85 -28.41
CA GLU A 76 -13.47 17.63 -28.32
C GLU A 76 -14.12 17.39 -26.97
N VAL A 77 -13.77 18.22 -25.95
CA VAL A 77 -14.32 18.09 -24.59
C VAL A 77 -15.00 19.38 -24.14
N LEU A 78 -16.26 19.28 -23.76
CA LEU A 78 -17.01 20.38 -23.17
C LEU A 78 -16.99 20.26 -21.65
N PHE A 79 -16.54 21.32 -20.95
CA PHE A 79 -16.36 21.33 -19.51
C PHE A 79 -17.48 22.07 -18.78
N ASP A 80 -17.93 21.51 -17.66
CA ASP A 80 -18.87 22.13 -16.73
C ASP A 80 -18.58 21.71 -15.29
N ASN A 81 -19.26 22.33 -14.32
CA ASN A 81 -19.24 21.94 -12.91
C ASN A 81 -20.67 21.72 -12.40
N THR A 82 -20.83 20.79 -11.43
CA THR A 82 -22.11 20.52 -10.76
C THR A 82 -22.67 21.79 -10.11
N LEU A 83 -21.82 22.55 -9.42
CA LEU A 83 -22.14 23.91 -8.96
C LEU A 83 -21.47 24.93 -9.88
N ARG A 84 -22.20 25.99 -10.22
CA ARG A 84 -21.69 27.08 -11.09
C ARG A 84 -21.18 28.29 -10.33
N CYS A 85 -21.44 28.35 -9.03
CA CYS A 85 -20.89 29.38 -8.16
C CYS A 85 -19.67 28.85 -7.43
N TRP A 86 -18.64 29.69 -7.28
CA TRP A 86 -17.55 29.40 -6.34
C TRP A 86 -18.10 29.50 -4.91
N PRO A 87 -18.24 28.36 -4.18
CA PRO A 87 -18.83 28.38 -2.86
C PRO A 87 -17.83 28.88 -1.80
N PRO A 88 -18.32 29.49 -0.69
CA PRO A 88 -17.47 29.78 0.45
C PRO A 88 -16.99 28.49 1.13
N LYS A 89 -15.95 28.59 1.97
CA LYS A 89 -15.53 27.48 2.82
C LYS A 89 -16.65 27.09 3.79
N ASN A 90 -16.94 25.81 3.85
CA ASN A 90 -17.83 25.23 4.85
C ASN A 90 -17.13 25.10 6.22
N LYS A 91 -17.86 24.61 7.24
CA LYS A 91 -17.31 24.41 8.61
C LYS A 91 -16.12 23.44 8.66
N GLN A 92 -16.00 22.52 7.70
CA GLN A 92 -14.88 21.60 7.55
C GLN A 92 -13.70 22.17 6.72
N GLY A 93 -13.82 23.43 6.27
CA GLY A 93 -12.79 24.12 5.50
C GLY A 93 -12.78 23.80 3.99
N ALA A 94 -13.74 23.03 3.49
CA ALA A 94 -13.88 22.72 2.07
C ALA A 94 -14.71 23.78 1.34
N PHE A 95 -14.37 24.09 0.09
CA PHE A 95 -15.14 24.97 -0.79
C PHE A 95 -16.29 24.19 -1.47
N TYR A 96 -17.20 23.67 -0.66
CA TYR A 96 -18.40 22.99 -1.13
C TYR A 96 -19.48 23.01 -0.03
N PRO A 97 -20.77 23.24 -0.32
CA PRO A 97 -21.82 23.21 0.69
C PRO A 97 -22.08 21.81 1.23
N THR A 98 -22.77 21.69 2.35
CA THR A 98 -23.10 20.42 2.99
C THR A 98 -24.58 20.33 3.36
N GLY A 99 -25.11 19.13 3.55
CA GLY A 99 -26.49 18.89 3.99
C GLY A 99 -27.54 19.49 3.05
N LYS A 100 -28.58 20.10 3.63
CA LYS A 100 -29.72 20.70 2.89
C LYS A 100 -29.27 21.79 1.91
N GLU A 101 -28.32 22.65 2.34
CA GLU A 101 -27.76 23.74 1.49
C GLU A 101 -27.14 23.17 0.20
N ARG A 102 -26.48 22.03 0.29
CA ARG A 102 -25.91 21.32 -0.85
C ARG A 102 -27.00 20.85 -1.82
N MET A 103 -27.98 20.10 -1.32
CA MET A 103 -29.06 19.55 -2.15
C MET A 103 -29.82 20.64 -2.91
N GLU A 104 -30.12 21.77 -2.24
CA GLU A 104 -30.81 22.90 -2.86
C GLU A 104 -29.94 23.60 -3.92
N ALA A 105 -28.63 23.75 -3.66
CA ALA A 105 -27.69 24.37 -4.60
C ALA A 105 -27.46 23.49 -5.85
N GLU A 106 -27.24 22.18 -5.65
CA GLU A 106 -27.07 21.21 -6.73
C GLU A 106 -28.36 21.14 -7.60
N SER A 107 -29.53 21.04 -6.98
CA SER A 107 -30.81 21.02 -7.69
C SER A 107 -31.05 22.29 -8.52
N ALA A 108 -30.70 23.46 -7.99
CA ALA A 108 -30.82 24.72 -8.71
C ALA A 108 -29.89 24.79 -9.93
N CYS A 109 -28.68 24.25 -9.84
CA CYS A 109 -27.71 24.24 -10.93
C CYS A 109 -27.98 23.14 -11.96
N HIS A 110 -28.48 21.97 -11.54
CA HIS A 110 -28.68 20.79 -12.38
C HIS A 110 -29.60 21.06 -13.61
N GLN A 111 -30.60 21.93 -13.48
CA GLN A 111 -31.51 22.29 -14.60
C GLN A 111 -30.80 23.02 -15.75
N TYR A 112 -29.58 23.52 -15.53
CA TYR A 112 -28.85 24.32 -16.52
C TYR A 112 -27.43 23.76 -16.80
N ASP A 113 -27.18 22.53 -16.43
CA ASP A 113 -25.90 21.86 -16.61
C ASP A 113 -25.82 21.05 -17.94
N VAL A 114 -24.67 20.42 -18.17
CA VAL A 114 -24.44 19.59 -19.37
C VAL A 114 -25.41 18.42 -19.47
N TRP A 115 -25.99 17.96 -18.35
CA TRP A 115 -26.96 16.87 -18.33
C TRP A 115 -28.24 17.20 -19.12
N HIS A 116 -28.78 18.42 -18.94
CA HIS A 116 -30.05 18.83 -19.53
C HIS A 116 -29.88 19.57 -20.85
N LEU A 117 -28.78 20.32 -21.00
CA LEU A 117 -28.59 21.26 -22.10
C LEU A 117 -27.82 20.69 -23.30
N CYS A 118 -27.16 19.54 -23.14
CA CYS A 118 -26.32 18.95 -24.17
C CYS A 118 -26.95 17.68 -24.79
N PRO A 119 -26.59 17.33 -26.04
CA PRO A 119 -27.06 16.12 -26.71
C PRO A 119 -26.80 14.87 -25.90
N LYS A 120 -27.77 13.96 -25.75
CA LYS A 120 -27.66 12.77 -24.89
C LYS A 120 -26.76 11.70 -25.47
N GLU A 121 -26.48 11.73 -26.72
CA GLU A 121 -25.60 10.82 -27.45
C GLU A 121 -24.13 11.01 -27.04
N ILE A 122 -23.76 12.22 -26.54
CA ILE A 122 -22.42 12.52 -26.10
C ILE A 122 -22.25 11.97 -24.67
N PRO A 123 -21.26 11.09 -24.42
CA PRO A 123 -21.02 10.54 -23.10
C PRO A 123 -20.59 11.62 -22.09
N LEU A 124 -20.88 11.38 -20.83
CA LEU A 124 -20.53 12.28 -19.72
C LEU A 124 -19.52 11.62 -18.79
N LEU A 125 -18.34 12.24 -18.63
CA LEU A 125 -17.38 11.91 -17.61
C LEU A 125 -17.63 12.76 -16.37
N VAL A 126 -17.93 12.09 -15.26
CA VAL A 126 -18.15 12.72 -13.95
C VAL A 126 -16.88 12.60 -13.12
N VAL A 127 -16.38 13.73 -12.64
CA VAL A 127 -15.02 13.84 -12.06
C VAL A 127 -15.10 14.20 -10.59
N GLY A 128 -14.79 13.22 -9.72
CA GLY A 128 -14.79 13.39 -8.26
C GLY A 128 -16.07 12.94 -7.57
N GLY A 129 -15.95 12.66 -6.25
CA GLY A 129 -17.04 12.07 -5.49
C GLY A 129 -18.25 12.99 -5.30
N LYS A 130 -18.03 14.29 -5.15
CA LYS A 130 -19.14 15.23 -4.98
C LYS A 130 -19.98 15.38 -6.24
N ALA A 131 -19.32 15.42 -7.42
CA ALA A 131 -20.02 15.43 -8.69
C ALA A 131 -20.75 14.08 -8.92
N GLY A 132 -20.12 12.96 -8.57
CA GLY A 132 -20.71 11.63 -8.69
C GLY A 132 -21.95 11.41 -7.84
N ASN A 133 -22.01 12.03 -6.65
CA ASN A 133 -23.16 11.92 -5.75
C ASN A 133 -24.50 12.37 -6.40
N GLN A 134 -24.43 13.28 -7.34
CA GLN A 134 -25.63 13.73 -8.09
C GLN A 134 -26.30 12.59 -8.84
N TYR A 135 -25.54 11.59 -9.27
CA TYR A 135 -26.01 10.47 -10.10
C TYR A 135 -26.14 9.16 -9.34
N LEU A 136 -25.26 8.92 -8.34
CA LEU A 136 -25.11 7.63 -7.66
C LEU A 136 -25.47 7.68 -6.16
N HIS A 137 -25.81 8.85 -5.63
CA HIS A 137 -26.12 9.06 -4.22
C HIS A 137 -25.00 8.60 -3.26
N SER A 138 -23.74 8.59 -3.73
CA SER A 138 -22.54 8.28 -2.96
C SER A 138 -21.42 9.26 -3.31
N GLU A 139 -20.65 9.70 -2.29
CA GLU A 139 -19.43 10.50 -2.47
C GLU A 139 -18.17 9.64 -2.50
N ASN A 140 -18.27 8.35 -2.20
CA ASN A 140 -17.11 7.47 -2.14
C ASN A 140 -16.66 7.04 -3.53
N ILE A 141 -15.92 7.91 -4.19
CA ILE A 141 -15.39 7.64 -5.55
C ILE A 141 -14.59 6.34 -5.63
N SER A 142 -14.00 5.87 -4.53
CA SER A 142 -13.25 4.61 -4.53
C SER A 142 -14.12 3.39 -4.78
N GLU A 143 -15.43 3.47 -4.57
CA GLU A 143 -16.37 2.38 -4.83
C GLU A 143 -16.78 2.30 -6.30
N TYR A 144 -16.90 3.45 -6.98
CA TYR A 144 -17.50 3.51 -8.31
C TYR A 144 -16.63 4.15 -9.40
N HIS A 145 -15.36 4.51 -9.10
CA HIS A 145 -14.46 4.96 -10.17
C HIS A 145 -14.35 3.89 -11.28
N GLY A 146 -14.30 4.30 -12.52
CA GLY A 146 -14.22 3.42 -13.68
C GLY A 146 -15.54 2.72 -14.06
N HIS A 147 -16.63 2.89 -13.27
CA HIS A 147 -17.95 2.40 -13.67
C HIS A 147 -18.46 3.15 -14.88
N ILE A 148 -19.11 2.40 -15.79
CA ILE A 148 -19.77 2.94 -16.96
C ILE A 148 -21.21 2.45 -16.95
N GLN A 149 -22.16 3.37 -17.05
CA GLN A 149 -23.60 3.00 -17.05
C GLN A 149 -24.46 3.99 -17.82
N PHE A 150 -25.62 3.52 -18.26
CA PHE A 150 -26.65 4.37 -18.85
C PHE A 150 -27.58 4.90 -17.78
N ILE A 151 -27.67 6.22 -17.66
CA ILE A 151 -28.60 6.90 -16.77
C ILE A 151 -29.41 7.89 -17.63
N GLY A 152 -30.73 7.84 -17.57
CA GLY A 152 -31.60 8.77 -18.31
C GLY A 152 -31.32 8.86 -19.82
N GLY A 153 -30.83 7.77 -20.42
CA GLY A 153 -30.50 7.70 -21.86
C GLY A 153 -29.14 8.23 -22.25
N ARG A 154 -28.28 8.60 -21.28
CA ARG A 154 -26.89 9.05 -21.49
C ARG A 154 -25.91 8.03 -20.91
N LEU A 155 -24.79 7.81 -21.60
CA LEU A 155 -23.68 7.02 -21.09
C LEU A 155 -22.83 7.86 -20.14
N LEU A 156 -22.65 7.40 -18.91
CA LEU A 156 -21.83 8.04 -17.87
C LEU A 156 -20.62 7.19 -17.53
N GLY A 157 -19.49 7.85 -17.32
CA GLY A 157 -18.30 7.27 -16.68
C GLY A 157 -17.90 8.10 -15.48
N PHE A 158 -17.31 7.48 -14.47
CA PHE A 158 -16.93 8.12 -13.20
C PHE A 158 -15.43 7.95 -12.97
N THR A 159 -14.76 9.02 -12.53
CA THR A 159 -13.31 8.99 -12.28
C THR A 159 -12.89 9.90 -11.14
N PHE A 160 -11.65 9.74 -10.68
CA PHE A 160 -11.06 10.56 -9.63
C PHE A 160 -10.94 12.02 -10.03
N HIS A 161 -11.12 12.92 -9.06
CA HIS A 161 -10.91 14.35 -9.27
C HIS A 161 -9.43 14.65 -9.62
N PRO A 162 -9.11 15.53 -10.60
CA PRO A 162 -7.73 15.81 -11.01
C PRO A 162 -6.82 16.22 -9.86
N ALA A 163 -7.31 17.00 -8.89
CA ALA A 163 -6.55 17.37 -7.72
C ALA A 163 -6.18 16.16 -6.82
N ALA A 164 -6.95 15.08 -6.83
CA ALA A 164 -6.59 13.84 -6.14
C ALA A 164 -5.46 13.12 -6.89
N VAL A 165 -5.54 13.06 -8.21
CA VAL A 165 -4.50 12.48 -9.07
C VAL A 165 -3.18 13.24 -8.94
N MET A 166 -3.23 14.58 -8.90
CA MET A 166 -2.04 15.41 -8.67
C MET A 166 -1.39 15.12 -7.31
N ARG A 167 -2.17 14.83 -6.25
CA ARG A 167 -1.64 14.44 -4.93
C ARG A 167 -1.13 12.99 -4.90
N LYS A 168 -1.76 12.10 -5.68
CA LYS A 168 -1.42 10.68 -5.77
C LYS A 168 -1.20 10.31 -7.25
N PRO A 169 0.01 10.55 -7.80
CA PRO A 169 0.29 10.34 -9.23
C PRO A 169 0.04 8.91 -9.73
N ASN A 170 0.04 7.91 -8.85
CA ASN A 170 -0.29 6.51 -9.18
C ASN A 170 -1.74 6.34 -9.69
N TYR A 171 -2.64 7.30 -9.46
CA TYR A 171 -3.98 7.31 -10.07
C TYR A 171 -3.98 7.72 -11.55
N LEU A 172 -2.90 8.33 -12.06
CA LEU A 172 -2.86 8.83 -13.44
C LEU A 172 -3.17 7.75 -14.49
N PRO A 173 -2.49 6.58 -14.51
CA PRO A 173 -2.80 5.54 -15.49
C PRO A 173 -4.23 5.02 -15.38
N VAL A 174 -4.79 4.97 -14.16
CA VAL A 174 -6.17 4.55 -13.91
C VAL A 174 -7.15 5.50 -14.61
N VAL A 175 -7.02 6.79 -14.34
CA VAL A 175 -7.94 7.81 -14.91
C VAL A 175 -7.83 7.87 -16.44
N ILE A 176 -6.63 7.75 -17.01
CA ILE A 176 -6.45 7.67 -18.47
C ILE A 176 -7.20 6.46 -19.04
N ARG A 177 -7.09 5.28 -18.41
CA ARG A 177 -7.79 4.07 -18.83
C ARG A 177 -9.31 4.21 -18.71
N GLU A 178 -9.79 4.79 -17.61
CA GLU A 178 -11.22 5.01 -17.39
C GLU A 178 -11.84 5.93 -18.45
N VAL A 179 -11.15 7.01 -18.82
CA VAL A 179 -11.57 7.86 -19.94
C VAL A 179 -11.55 7.09 -21.25
N SER A 180 -10.51 6.32 -21.52
CA SER A 180 -10.39 5.51 -22.75
C SER A 180 -11.49 4.45 -22.82
N ASN A 181 -11.80 3.78 -21.71
CA ASN A 181 -12.87 2.78 -21.60
C ASN A 181 -14.25 3.41 -21.84
N LEU A 182 -14.52 4.60 -21.30
CA LEU A 182 -15.75 5.34 -21.57
C LEU A 182 -15.88 5.68 -23.06
N MET A 183 -14.81 6.16 -23.68
CA MET A 183 -14.79 6.47 -25.11
C MET A 183 -14.95 5.21 -25.99
N GLN A 184 -14.42 4.07 -25.57
CA GLN A 184 -14.62 2.79 -26.23
C GLN A 184 -16.08 2.34 -26.13
N ALA A 185 -16.68 2.42 -24.95
CA ALA A 185 -18.08 2.08 -24.72
C ALA A 185 -19.04 2.99 -25.51
N ALA A 186 -18.72 4.28 -25.64
CA ALA A 186 -19.49 5.21 -26.45
C ALA A 186 -19.47 4.87 -27.95
N ARG A 187 -18.33 4.39 -28.46
CA ARG A 187 -18.21 3.96 -29.87
C ARG A 187 -18.82 2.58 -30.12
N CYS A 188 -18.75 1.69 -29.17
CA CYS A 188 -19.19 0.31 -29.28
C CYS A 188 -19.87 -0.14 -27.98
N PRO A 189 -21.17 0.15 -27.78
CA PRO A 189 -21.88 -0.20 -26.53
C PRO A 189 -21.94 -1.72 -26.25
N SER A 190 -21.72 -2.57 -27.25
CA SER A 190 -21.68 -4.02 -27.07
C SER A 190 -20.53 -4.50 -26.17
N VAL A 191 -19.49 -3.68 -25.94
CA VAL A 191 -18.42 -4.02 -24.99
C VAL A 191 -18.91 -4.06 -23.54
N LEU A 192 -20.06 -3.43 -23.24
CA LEU A 192 -20.69 -3.44 -21.93
C LEU A 192 -21.60 -4.66 -21.68
N VAL A 193 -21.71 -5.59 -22.64
CA VAL A 193 -22.49 -6.82 -22.46
C VAL A 193 -21.87 -7.67 -21.34
N ARG A 194 -22.68 -7.94 -20.33
CA ARG A 194 -22.28 -8.74 -19.18
C ARG A 194 -22.13 -10.21 -19.55
N PRO A 195 -21.25 -10.95 -18.85
CA PRO A 195 -21.18 -12.41 -18.96
C PRO A 195 -22.52 -13.06 -18.62
N LYS A 196 -22.78 -14.24 -19.19
CA LYS A 196 -23.93 -15.07 -18.81
C LYS A 196 -23.59 -15.82 -17.51
N VAL A 197 -24.50 -15.82 -16.55
CA VAL A 197 -24.40 -16.64 -15.34
C VAL A 197 -25.46 -17.73 -15.37
N VAL A 198 -25.04 -18.99 -15.26
CA VAL A 198 -25.90 -20.17 -15.12
C VAL A 198 -25.92 -20.55 -13.64
N LYS A 199 -27.12 -20.51 -13.04
CA LYS A 199 -27.31 -20.74 -11.60
C LYS A 199 -27.70 -22.18 -11.33
N GLY A 200 -27.24 -22.71 -10.17
CA GLY A 200 -27.63 -24.03 -9.66
C GLY A 200 -26.82 -25.20 -10.23
N SER A 201 -25.74 -24.96 -10.98
CA SER A 201 -24.87 -26.02 -11.49
C SER A 201 -23.42 -25.56 -11.57
N THR A 202 -22.50 -26.50 -11.42
CA THR A 202 -21.06 -26.35 -11.68
C THR A 202 -20.64 -27.48 -12.62
N PRO A 203 -20.66 -27.27 -13.95
CA PRO A 203 -20.24 -28.27 -14.89
C PRO A 203 -18.78 -28.60 -14.71
N PHE A 204 -18.43 -29.83 -14.99
CA PHE A 204 -17.07 -30.32 -14.94
C PHE A 204 -16.45 -30.30 -16.33
N ASN A 205 -15.22 -29.78 -16.46
CA ASN A 205 -14.46 -29.78 -17.70
C ASN A 205 -13.00 -30.16 -17.43
N GLU A 206 -12.67 -31.41 -17.75
CA GLU A 206 -11.40 -32.05 -17.41
C GLU A 206 -10.15 -31.43 -18.03
N ASN A 207 -10.29 -30.71 -19.14
CA ASN A 207 -9.16 -30.28 -19.96
C ASN A 207 -8.94 -28.77 -20.00
N GLN A 208 -9.61 -27.99 -19.15
CA GLN A 208 -9.54 -26.52 -19.21
C GLN A 208 -9.13 -25.90 -17.88
N GLU A 209 -8.39 -24.78 -17.97
CA GLU A 209 -8.18 -23.88 -16.85
C GLU A 209 -9.52 -23.47 -16.26
N CYS A 210 -9.63 -23.45 -14.95
CA CYS A 210 -10.86 -23.14 -14.23
C CYS A 210 -10.65 -21.89 -13.37
N VAL A 211 -11.49 -20.87 -13.54
CA VAL A 211 -11.59 -19.80 -12.56
C VAL A 211 -12.55 -20.21 -11.46
N VAL A 212 -12.17 -19.96 -10.21
CA VAL A 212 -12.94 -20.29 -9.03
C VAL A 212 -13.07 -19.07 -8.15
N ASP A 213 -14.23 -18.92 -7.52
CA ASP A 213 -14.51 -17.90 -6.51
C ASP A 213 -15.48 -18.47 -5.47
N LEU A 214 -15.15 -18.29 -4.18
CA LEU A 214 -15.95 -18.76 -3.06
C LEU A 214 -16.58 -17.58 -2.31
N GLU A 215 -17.82 -17.75 -1.90
CA GLU A 215 -18.50 -16.81 -1.02
C GLU A 215 -18.78 -17.47 0.34
N TRP A 216 -18.54 -16.77 1.42
CA TRP A 216 -18.79 -17.26 2.79
C TRP A 216 -19.41 -16.19 3.67
N CYS A 217 -20.11 -16.66 4.69
CA CYS A 217 -20.62 -15.81 5.76
C CYS A 217 -19.47 -15.45 6.70
N VAL A 218 -19.14 -14.17 6.82
CA VAL A 218 -18.04 -13.67 7.66
C VAL A 218 -18.22 -14.05 9.14
N GLU A 219 -19.46 -14.01 9.64
CA GLU A 219 -19.77 -14.27 11.05
C GLU A 219 -19.63 -15.76 11.43
N THR A 220 -20.02 -16.66 10.54
CA THR A 220 -20.03 -18.11 10.80
C THR A 220 -18.88 -18.85 10.13
N ASN A 221 -18.13 -18.19 9.26
CA ASN A 221 -17.09 -18.77 8.40
C ASN A 221 -17.57 -19.97 7.56
N LYS A 222 -18.88 -20.06 7.28
CA LYS A 222 -19.48 -21.11 6.45
C LYS A 222 -19.53 -20.66 5.00
N LEU A 223 -19.14 -21.57 4.10
CA LEU A 223 -19.29 -21.36 2.67
C LEU A 223 -20.77 -21.25 2.30
N SER A 224 -21.11 -20.26 1.46
CA SER A 224 -22.46 -19.93 1.08
C SER A 224 -22.72 -20.17 -0.41
N ALA A 225 -21.73 -19.93 -1.28
CA ALA A 225 -21.80 -20.19 -2.70
C ALA A 225 -20.42 -20.48 -3.27
N LEU A 226 -20.43 -21.15 -4.45
CA LEU A 226 -19.22 -21.41 -5.22
C LEU A 226 -19.51 -21.13 -6.70
N GLY A 227 -18.60 -20.39 -7.33
CA GLY A 227 -18.62 -20.10 -8.75
C GLY A 227 -17.45 -20.71 -9.50
N VAL A 228 -17.68 -21.08 -10.76
CA VAL A 228 -16.64 -21.49 -11.70
C VAL A 228 -16.84 -20.86 -13.07
N ALA A 229 -15.76 -20.56 -13.78
CA ALA A 229 -15.79 -20.16 -15.17
C ALA A 229 -14.69 -20.87 -15.98
N TYR A 230 -15.06 -21.36 -17.15
CA TYR A 230 -14.14 -21.96 -18.14
C TYR A 230 -13.96 -21.08 -19.38
N ALA A 231 -14.68 -19.96 -19.44
CA ALA A 231 -14.63 -19.01 -20.53
C ALA A 231 -14.95 -17.58 -20.02
N PRO A 232 -14.56 -16.53 -20.76
CA PRO A 232 -14.68 -15.14 -20.29
C PRO A 232 -16.12 -14.57 -20.37
N ASP A 233 -17.03 -15.28 -21.03
CA ASP A 233 -18.39 -14.82 -21.32
C ASP A 233 -19.48 -15.65 -20.63
N ILE A 234 -19.12 -16.73 -19.94
CA ILE A 234 -20.05 -17.59 -19.20
C ILE A 234 -19.43 -18.09 -17.90
N ALA A 235 -20.20 -18.02 -16.83
CA ALA A 235 -19.87 -18.60 -15.53
C ALA A 235 -21.03 -19.41 -14.98
N TYR A 236 -20.73 -20.26 -14.02
CA TYR A 236 -21.68 -21.13 -13.33
C TYR A 236 -21.53 -20.88 -11.83
N SER A 237 -22.66 -20.79 -11.12
CA SER A 237 -22.62 -20.57 -9.67
C SER A 237 -23.71 -21.36 -8.96
N THR A 238 -23.40 -21.93 -7.79
CA THR A 238 -24.29 -22.80 -7.04
C THR A 238 -24.23 -22.57 -5.54
N TYR A 239 -25.35 -22.86 -4.86
CA TYR A 239 -25.39 -23.03 -3.40
C TYR A 239 -25.01 -24.46 -2.96
N ASP A 240 -24.94 -25.43 -3.89
CA ASP A 240 -24.42 -26.77 -3.62
C ASP A 240 -22.89 -26.73 -3.58
N VAL A 241 -22.38 -26.25 -2.45
CA VAL A 241 -20.96 -26.02 -2.23
C VAL A 241 -20.18 -27.33 -2.24
N ASP A 242 -20.75 -28.42 -1.72
CA ASP A 242 -20.06 -29.72 -1.62
C ASP A 242 -19.76 -30.30 -3.01
N THR A 243 -20.72 -30.26 -3.92
CA THR A 243 -20.51 -30.65 -5.32
C THR A 243 -19.51 -29.72 -5.99
N GLY A 244 -19.62 -28.40 -5.78
CA GLY A 244 -18.68 -27.43 -6.32
C GLY A 244 -17.25 -27.64 -5.84
N LEU A 245 -17.05 -27.87 -4.54
CA LEU A 245 -15.73 -28.17 -3.96
C LEU A 245 -15.13 -29.48 -4.51
N SER A 246 -15.95 -30.48 -4.84
CA SER A 246 -15.49 -31.70 -5.48
C SER A 246 -14.89 -31.43 -6.86
N VAL A 247 -15.48 -30.53 -7.65
CA VAL A 247 -14.91 -30.06 -8.92
C VAL A 247 -13.56 -29.38 -8.71
N VAL A 248 -13.46 -28.46 -7.76
CA VAL A 248 -12.22 -27.72 -7.48
C VAL A 248 -11.10 -28.66 -6.98
N ARG A 249 -11.41 -29.58 -6.07
CA ARG A 249 -10.45 -30.57 -5.57
C ARG A 249 -9.92 -31.46 -6.68
N TRP A 250 -10.80 -31.91 -7.58
CA TRP A 250 -10.38 -32.67 -8.72
C TRP A 250 -9.38 -31.91 -9.61
N HIS A 251 -9.64 -30.64 -9.92
CA HIS A 251 -8.70 -29.81 -10.69
C HIS A 251 -7.32 -29.70 -10.00
N LEU A 252 -7.29 -29.53 -8.68
CA LEU A 252 -6.05 -29.51 -7.91
C LEU A 252 -5.30 -30.85 -7.97
N GLU A 253 -6.01 -31.99 -7.85
CA GLU A 253 -5.44 -33.33 -7.89
C GLU A 253 -4.96 -33.73 -9.29
N ALA A 254 -5.71 -33.32 -10.32
CA ALA A 254 -5.34 -33.58 -11.72
C ALA A 254 -4.19 -32.67 -12.21
N GLY A 255 -3.81 -31.66 -11.42
CA GLY A 255 -2.79 -30.69 -11.83
C GLY A 255 -3.26 -29.73 -12.90
N THR A 256 -4.58 -29.59 -13.10
CA THR A 256 -5.16 -28.58 -13.98
C THR A 256 -5.11 -27.23 -13.29
N ARG A 257 -4.78 -26.18 -14.05
CA ARG A 257 -4.61 -24.84 -13.47
C ARG A 257 -5.92 -24.24 -12.95
N ILE A 258 -5.91 -23.86 -11.68
CA ILE A 258 -6.98 -23.09 -11.04
C ILE A 258 -6.57 -21.63 -10.98
N ILE A 259 -7.53 -20.75 -11.26
CA ILE A 259 -7.35 -19.30 -11.27
C ILE A 259 -8.33 -18.69 -10.27
N GLY A 260 -7.89 -17.76 -9.45
CA GLY A 260 -8.76 -16.99 -8.55
C GLY A 260 -8.18 -15.62 -8.27
N HIS A 261 -8.95 -14.74 -7.64
CA HIS A 261 -8.46 -13.44 -7.20
C HIS A 261 -8.26 -13.45 -5.70
N ASN A 262 -7.03 -13.30 -5.23
CA ASN A 262 -6.63 -13.50 -3.82
C ASN A 262 -6.91 -14.95 -3.35
N ILE A 263 -6.98 -15.87 -4.27
CA ILE A 263 -7.37 -17.28 -4.02
C ILE A 263 -6.48 -17.95 -2.98
N ILE A 264 -5.19 -17.62 -2.95
CA ILE A 264 -4.20 -18.21 -2.04
C ILE A 264 -4.54 -17.84 -0.59
N ASN A 265 -4.91 -16.60 -0.32
CA ASN A 265 -5.17 -16.14 1.04
C ASN A 265 -6.64 -16.30 1.46
N ALA A 266 -7.57 -16.28 0.52
CA ALA A 266 -9.01 -16.28 0.79
C ALA A 266 -9.63 -17.67 0.60
N ASP A 267 -9.62 -18.22 -0.62
CA ASP A 267 -10.42 -19.37 -1.00
C ASP A 267 -9.78 -20.71 -0.64
N LEU A 268 -8.49 -20.89 -0.96
CA LEU A 268 -7.78 -22.17 -0.72
C LEU A 268 -7.80 -22.64 0.74
N PRO A 269 -7.71 -21.78 1.75
CA PRO A 269 -7.85 -22.19 3.15
C PRO A 269 -9.20 -22.85 3.46
N HIS A 270 -10.29 -22.43 2.79
CA HIS A 270 -11.64 -22.97 2.96
C HIS A 270 -11.88 -24.29 2.20
N ILE A 271 -11.11 -24.56 1.15
CA ILE A 271 -11.29 -25.79 0.35
C ILE A 271 -10.82 -27.04 1.11
N GLY A 272 -10.04 -26.89 2.19
CA GLY A 272 -9.50 -27.97 2.99
C GLY A 272 -8.44 -28.84 2.26
N ALA A 273 -8.06 -28.45 1.06
CA ALA A 273 -7.02 -29.07 0.25
C ALA A 273 -5.64 -28.42 0.43
N TRP A 274 -5.53 -27.50 1.35
CA TRP A 274 -4.32 -26.84 1.75
C TRP A 274 -3.45 -27.78 2.60
N PRO A 275 -2.23 -27.99 2.33
CA PRO A 275 -1.32 -27.87 1.17
C PRO A 275 -0.78 -29.19 0.62
N LYS A 276 -1.40 -30.35 0.91
CA LYS A 276 -0.82 -31.67 0.55
C LYS A 276 -0.74 -31.93 -0.95
N SER A 277 -1.64 -31.32 -1.72
CA SER A 277 -1.75 -31.49 -3.18
C SER A 277 -1.52 -30.20 -3.97
N TRP A 278 -1.37 -29.07 -3.29
CA TRP A 278 -1.22 -27.80 -3.97
C TRP A 278 0.23 -27.54 -4.39
N LYS A 279 0.39 -27.18 -5.64
CA LYS A 279 1.67 -26.70 -6.17
C LYS A 279 1.47 -25.31 -6.75
N PRO A 280 2.42 -24.37 -6.50
CA PRO A 280 2.30 -22.98 -7.01
C PRO A 280 2.07 -22.90 -8.53
N GLU A 281 2.59 -23.87 -9.30
CA GLU A 281 2.40 -23.93 -10.75
C GLU A 281 0.97 -24.28 -11.19
N HIS A 282 0.18 -24.90 -10.31
CA HIS A 282 -1.22 -25.28 -10.59
C HIS A 282 -2.24 -24.22 -10.18
N VAL A 283 -1.81 -23.12 -9.59
CA VAL A 283 -2.67 -22.04 -9.15
C VAL A 283 -2.20 -20.73 -9.77
N ILE A 284 -3.11 -19.90 -10.22
CA ILE A 284 -2.86 -18.51 -10.60
C ILE A 284 -3.71 -17.60 -9.74
N ASP A 285 -3.05 -16.83 -8.91
CA ASP A 285 -3.68 -15.74 -8.15
C ASP A 285 -3.58 -14.44 -8.93
N THR A 286 -4.71 -13.94 -9.45
CA THR A 286 -4.74 -12.71 -10.24
C THR A 286 -4.43 -11.46 -9.44
N LEU A 287 -4.55 -11.48 -8.11
CA LEU A 287 -4.05 -10.41 -7.24
C LEU A 287 -2.51 -10.40 -7.24
N VAL A 288 -1.87 -11.57 -7.13
CA VAL A 288 -0.41 -11.71 -7.20
C VAL A 288 0.11 -11.24 -8.55
N VAL A 289 -0.50 -11.70 -9.63
CA VAL A 289 -0.14 -11.30 -10.99
C VAL A 289 -0.37 -9.79 -11.21
N GLY A 290 -1.51 -9.28 -10.77
CA GLY A 290 -1.82 -7.85 -10.81
C GLY A 290 -0.78 -7.00 -10.08
N HIS A 291 -0.32 -7.47 -8.92
CA HIS A 291 0.75 -6.79 -8.17
C HIS A 291 2.10 -6.82 -8.91
N LEU A 292 2.47 -7.94 -9.53
CA LEU A 292 3.72 -8.04 -10.29
C LEU A 292 3.78 -7.02 -11.45
N ILE A 293 2.66 -6.78 -12.12
CA ILE A 293 2.56 -5.86 -13.27
C ILE A 293 2.32 -4.42 -12.79
N HIS A 294 1.41 -4.25 -11.83
CA HIS A 294 0.88 -2.96 -11.40
C HIS A 294 1.18 -2.65 -9.92
N ALA A 295 2.40 -2.94 -9.44
CA ALA A 295 2.79 -2.67 -8.06
C ALA A 295 2.49 -1.21 -7.61
N HIS A 296 2.56 -0.25 -8.53
CA HIS A 296 2.21 1.15 -8.28
C HIS A 296 0.75 1.36 -7.86
N LEU A 297 -0.17 0.42 -8.19
CA LEU A 297 -1.57 0.47 -7.78
C LEU A 297 -1.79 -0.06 -6.35
N ALA A 298 -0.84 -0.82 -5.79
CA ALA A 298 -0.92 -1.33 -4.41
C ALA A 298 -1.03 -0.18 -3.40
N GLU A 299 -0.18 0.85 -3.52
CA GLU A 299 -0.23 2.06 -2.67
C GLU A 299 -1.58 2.80 -2.76
N ALA A 300 -2.26 2.67 -3.88
CA ALA A 300 -3.55 3.29 -4.12
C ALA A 300 -4.73 2.45 -3.61
N GLY A 301 -4.49 1.18 -3.24
CA GLY A 301 -5.55 0.22 -2.87
C GLY A 301 -6.38 -0.26 -4.06
N LEU A 302 -5.82 -0.24 -5.28
CA LEU A 302 -6.54 -0.48 -6.54
C LEU A 302 -6.20 -1.84 -7.19
N LEU A 303 -5.71 -2.81 -6.42
CA LEU A 303 -5.45 -4.17 -6.92
C LEU A 303 -6.64 -5.13 -6.74
N GLY A 304 -7.73 -4.73 -6.10
CA GLY A 304 -8.91 -5.57 -5.97
C GLY A 304 -9.54 -5.89 -7.34
N LEU A 305 -10.23 -7.05 -7.45
CA LEU A 305 -10.81 -7.55 -8.69
C LEU A 305 -11.58 -6.49 -9.48
N GLY A 306 -12.52 -5.80 -8.82
CA GLY A 306 -13.32 -4.76 -9.46
C GLY A 306 -12.48 -3.61 -10.02
N SER A 307 -11.45 -3.17 -9.31
CA SER A 307 -10.57 -2.08 -9.76
C SER A 307 -9.70 -2.50 -10.95
N LEU A 308 -9.12 -3.70 -10.91
CA LEU A 308 -8.34 -4.23 -12.02
C LEU A 308 -9.20 -4.48 -13.26
N VAL A 309 -10.40 -5.05 -13.11
CA VAL A 309 -11.32 -5.26 -14.25
C VAL A 309 -11.67 -3.93 -14.89
N ARG A 310 -12.02 -2.90 -14.12
CA ARG A 310 -12.30 -1.55 -14.63
C ARG A 310 -11.08 -0.87 -15.26
N PHE A 311 -9.88 -1.19 -14.79
CA PHE A 311 -8.65 -0.73 -15.41
C PHE A 311 -8.47 -1.30 -16.82
N TYR A 312 -8.76 -2.59 -17.02
CA TYR A 312 -8.54 -3.27 -18.30
C TYR A 312 -9.72 -3.15 -19.28
N PHE A 313 -10.96 -3.11 -18.77
CA PHE A 313 -12.16 -3.26 -19.62
C PHE A 313 -13.22 -2.21 -19.29
N PRO A 314 -13.95 -1.73 -20.32
CA PRO A 314 -15.22 -1.07 -20.11
C PRO A 314 -16.18 -2.03 -19.42
N THR A 315 -16.78 -1.62 -18.31
CA THR A 315 -17.70 -2.48 -17.57
C THR A 315 -18.74 -1.69 -16.81
N THR A 316 -19.93 -2.30 -16.68
CA THR A 316 -20.97 -1.80 -15.78
C THR A 316 -20.66 -2.23 -14.35
N ASP A 317 -21.27 -1.58 -13.38
CA ASP A 317 -21.12 -1.94 -11.97
C ASP A 317 -21.85 -3.25 -11.67
N TRP A 318 -21.11 -4.29 -11.27
CA TRP A 318 -21.66 -5.54 -10.76
C TRP A 318 -21.34 -5.72 -9.27
N LYS A 319 -20.35 -4.99 -8.76
CA LYS A 319 -19.88 -5.14 -7.37
C LYS A 319 -20.88 -4.63 -6.32
N GLN A 320 -21.90 -3.87 -6.75
CA GLN A 320 -22.99 -3.42 -5.89
C GLN A 320 -24.21 -4.35 -5.92
N GLU A 321 -24.26 -5.33 -6.84
CA GLU A 321 -25.41 -6.23 -7.04
C GLU A 321 -25.33 -7.48 -6.15
N LYS A 322 -25.14 -7.28 -4.84
CA LYS A 322 -24.96 -8.37 -3.86
C LYS A 322 -26.27 -9.05 -3.43
N GLU A 323 -27.41 -8.52 -3.81
CA GLU A 323 -28.73 -9.09 -3.48
C GLU A 323 -28.93 -10.49 -4.08
N ASP A 324 -28.37 -10.74 -5.27
CA ASP A 324 -28.35 -12.03 -5.92
C ASP A 324 -26.94 -12.64 -5.87
N LEU A 325 -26.65 -13.37 -4.79
CA LEU A 325 -25.34 -13.90 -4.51
C LEU A 325 -24.77 -14.79 -5.62
N LEU A 326 -25.62 -15.65 -6.24
CA LEU A 326 -25.15 -16.51 -7.34
C LEU A 326 -24.81 -15.70 -8.59
N GLN A 327 -25.59 -14.64 -8.88
CA GLN A 327 -25.30 -13.76 -10.01
C GLN A 327 -24.00 -12.99 -9.78
N TYR A 328 -23.83 -12.44 -8.58
CA TYR A 328 -22.62 -11.73 -8.15
C TYR A 328 -21.36 -12.60 -8.25
N ASN A 329 -21.39 -13.78 -7.62
CA ASN A 329 -20.30 -14.75 -7.62
C ASN A 329 -19.94 -15.23 -9.04
N GLY A 330 -20.96 -15.51 -9.89
CA GLY A 330 -20.73 -15.85 -11.29
C GLY A 330 -20.09 -14.72 -12.09
N TYR A 331 -20.46 -13.47 -11.84
CA TYR A 331 -19.78 -12.32 -12.46
C TYR A 331 -18.31 -12.22 -12.02
N ASP A 332 -18.02 -12.43 -10.74
CA ASP A 332 -16.64 -12.41 -10.24
C ASP A 332 -15.78 -13.46 -10.97
N CYS A 333 -16.29 -14.67 -11.16
CA CYS A 333 -15.59 -15.71 -11.92
C CYS A 333 -15.34 -15.31 -13.39
N ALA A 334 -16.37 -14.85 -14.12
CA ALA A 334 -16.23 -14.53 -15.53
C ALA A 334 -15.36 -13.31 -15.79
N TYR A 335 -15.50 -12.25 -14.97
CA TYR A 335 -14.63 -11.08 -15.08
C TYR A 335 -13.21 -11.38 -14.66
N ASN A 336 -12.99 -12.26 -13.67
CA ASN A 336 -11.65 -12.69 -13.30
C ASN A 336 -10.99 -13.51 -14.43
N PHE A 337 -11.78 -14.31 -15.18
CA PHE A 337 -11.26 -15.01 -16.37
C PHE A 337 -10.78 -14.03 -17.45
N ARG A 338 -11.57 -12.98 -17.73
CA ARG A 338 -11.15 -11.89 -18.66
C ARG A 338 -9.88 -11.22 -18.15
N LEU A 339 -9.84 -10.88 -16.86
CA LEU A 339 -8.70 -10.23 -16.22
C LEU A 339 -7.43 -11.09 -16.32
N TYR A 340 -7.53 -12.39 -16.01
CA TYR A 340 -6.40 -13.32 -16.12
C TYR A 340 -5.80 -13.31 -17.52
N LYS A 341 -6.61 -13.37 -18.59
CA LYS A 341 -6.10 -13.34 -19.96
C LYS A 341 -5.32 -12.05 -20.25
N ALA A 342 -5.85 -10.89 -19.87
CA ALA A 342 -5.16 -9.62 -20.05
C ALA A 342 -3.86 -9.53 -19.22
N LEU A 343 -3.90 -10.00 -17.97
CA LEU A 343 -2.70 -10.04 -17.13
C LEU A 343 -1.65 -11.01 -17.66
N ALA A 344 -2.05 -12.15 -18.25
CA ALA A 344 -1.13 -13.12 -18.86
C ALA A 344 -0.40 -12.49 -20.08
N ASP A 345 -1.11 -11.71 -20.90
CA ASP A 345 -0.50 -10.96 -21.99
C ASP A 345 0.52 -9.93 -21.47
N ASP A 346 0.18 -9.18 -20.42
CA ASP A 346 1.08 -8.22 -19.80
C ASP A 346 2.29 -8.87 -19.11
N LEU A 347 2.11 -10.04 -18.45
CA LEU A 347 3.26 -10.83 -17.94
C LEU A 347 4.23 -11.22 -19.06
N THR A 348 3.68 -11.63 -20.21
CA THR A 348 4.48 -12.00 -21.38
C THR A 348 5.23 -10.79 -21.93
N LEU A 349 4.52 -9.67 -22.08
CA LEU A 349 5.12 -8.41 -22.54
C LEU A 349 6.21 -7.90 -21.58
N THR A 350 5.96 -7.98 -20.29
CA THR A 350 6.90 -7.55 -19.25
C THR A 350 7.92 -8.62 -18.86
N LYS A 351 7.86 -9.83 -19.44
CA LYS A 351 8.78 -10.96 -19.17
C LYS A 351 8.89 -11.33 -17.70
N GLN A 352 7.77 -11.34 -16.97
CA GLN A 352 7.75 -11.59 -15.51
C GLN A 352 7.19 -12.96 -15.11
N TRP A 353 6.87 -13.86 -16.03
CA TRP A 353 6.33 -15.19 -15.70
C TRP A 353 7.18 -15.96 -14.68
N HIS A 354 8.50 -15.84 -14.73
CA HIS A 354 9.43 -16.51 -13.80
C HIS A 354 9.33 -16.02 -12.35
N LEU A 355 8.60 -14.92 -12.09
CA LEU A 355 8.35 -14.38 -10.75
C LEU A 355 7.02 -14.85 -10.16
N VAL A 356 6.09 -15.35 -10.99
CA VAL A 356 4.72 -15.69 -10.55
C VAL A 356 4.75 -16.78 -9.49
N GLU A 357 5.39 -17.92 -9.78
CA GLU A 357 5.51 -19.06 -8.86
C GLU A 357 6.14 -18.63 -7.54
N LYS A 358 7.26 -17.90 -7.60
CA LYS A 358 7.97 -17.41 -6.41
C LYS A 358 7.08 -16.51 -5.54
N GLN A 359 6.36 -15.59 -6.17
CA GLN A 359 5.49 -14.67 -5.45
C GLN A 359 4.28 -15.38 -4.84
N GLN A 360 3.74 -16.41 -5.52
CA GLN A 360 2.68 -17.25 -5.00
C GLN A 360 3.14 -18.14 -3.84
N THR A 361 4.36 -18.68 -3.90
CA THR A 361 4.97 -19.40 -2.77
C THR A 361 5.08 -18.51 -1.54
N LEU A 362 5.52 -17.26 -1.70
CA LEU A 362 5.56 -16.29 -0.60
C LEU A 362 4.17 -15.97 -0.04
N ALA A 363 3.17 -15.81 -0.90
CA ALA A 363 1.78 -15.63 -0.45
C ALA A 363 1.30 -16.82 0.38
N ALA A 364 1.61 -18.05 -0.05
CA ALA A 364 1.30 -19.27 0.68
C ALA A 364 2.00 -19.32 2.06
N MET A 365 3.28 -18.94 2.10
CA MET A 365 4.02 -18.84 3.37
C MET A 365 3.38 -17.83 4.33
N THR A 366 2.84 -16.70 3.83
CA THR A 366 2.17 -15.73 4.72
C THR A 366 0.88 -16.27 5.33
N VAL A 367 0.13 -17.11 4.61
CA VAL A 367 -1.03 -17.81 5.17
C VAL A 367 -0.59 -18.74 6.31
N GLN A 368 0.50 -19.49 6.10
CA GLN A 368 1.04 -20.38 7.13
C GLN A 368 1.51 -19.60 8.36
N MET A 369 2.28 -18.53 8.17
CA MET A 369 2.74 -17.65 9.25
C MET A 369 1.57 -17.11 10.09
N GLN A 370 0.46 -16.75 9.43
CA GLN A 370 -0.75 -16.27 10.11
C GLN A 370 -1.44 -17.40 10.89
N GLN A 371 -1.59 -18.59 10.29
CA GLN A 371 -2.23 -19.74 10.94
C GLN A 371 -1.46 -20.19 12.17
N ASP A 372 -0.14 -20.18 12.09
CA ASP A 372 0.73 -20.57 13.18
C ASP A 372 0.77 -19.53 14.30
N GLY A 373 0.62 -18.24 13.98
CA GLY A 373 0.64 -17.17 14.95
C GLY A 373 1.99 -16.96 15.65
N ILE A 374 2.02 -16.11 16.65
CA ILE A 374 3.18 -15.72 17.43
C ILE A 374 2.83 -15.83 18.90
N SER A 375 3.62 -16.57 19.68
CA SER A 375 3.36 -16.80 21.10
C SER A 375 3.78 -15.60 21.95
N LEU A 376 2.98 -15.32 22.98
CA LEU A 376 3.16 -14.22 23.93
C LEU A 376 3.36 -14.76 25.35
N ASP A 377 4.27 -14.14 26.09
CA ASP A 377 4.37 -14.31 27.54
C ASP A 377 3.30 -13.47 28.24
N ALA A 378 2.21 -14.12 28.63
CA ALA A 378 1.07 -13.47 29.31
C ALA A 378 1.50 -12.79 30.61
N ASN A 379 2.42 -13.39 31.39
CA ASN A 379 2.90 -12.82 32.65
C ASN A 379 3.76 -11.57 32.42
N ALA A 380 4.66 -11.64 31.45
CA ALA A 380 5.48 -10.47 31.06
C ALA A 380 4.61 -9.33 30.48
N LEU A 381 3.55 -9.67 29.73
CA LEU A 381 2.59 -8.69 29.22
C LEU A 381 1.79 -8.05 30.37
N GLU A 382 1.28 -8.85 31.28
CA GLU A 382 0.56 -8.36 32.47
C GLU A 382 1.41 -7.42 33.32
N GLN A 383 2.64 -7.84 33.63
CA GLN A 383 3.59 -7.01 34.38
C GLN A 383 3.82 -5.67 33.66
N LEU A 384 4.07 -5.71 32.36
CA LEU A 384 4.28 -4.52 31.55
C LEU A 384 3.05 -3.58 31.58
N VAL A 385 1.85 -4.12 31.47
CA VAL A 385 0.60 -3.35 31.51
C VAL A 385 0.42 -2.68 32.88
N ARG A 386 0.70 -3.40 33.97
CA ARG A 386 0.63 -2.86 35.34
C ARG A 386 1.66 -1.74 35.57
N GLU A 387 2.93 -1.99 35.22
CA GLU A 387 4.01 -0.99 35.32
C GLU A 387 3.64 0.30 34.56
N ARG A 388 3.18 0.16 33.33
CA ARG A 388 2.79 1.30 32.49
C ARG A 388 1.52 2.00 32.97
N THR A 389 0.59 1.27 33.54
CA THR A 389 -0.62 1.88 34.14
C THR A 389 -0.26 2.77 35.32
N VAL A 390 0.64 2.31 36.21
CA VAL A 390 1.13 3.11 37.33
C VAL A 390 1.88 4.36 36.84
N GLU A 391 2.83 4.21 35.90
CA GLU A 391 3.58 5.33 35.29
C GLU A 391 2.63 6.35 34.65
N ARG A 392 1.65 5.88 33.88
CA ARG A 392 0.63 6.72 33.25
C ARG A 392 -0.20 7.50 34.27
N GLN A 393 -0.59 6.87 35.38
CA GLN A 393 -1.32 7.54 36.46
C GLN A 393 -0.46 8.63 37.11
N GLN A 394 0.85 8.36 37.36
CA GLN A 394 1.79 9.34 37.88
C GLN A 394 1.94 10.55 36.95
N ILE A 395 2.14 10.29 35.63
CA ILE A 395 2.24 11.37 34.63
C ILE A 395 0.93 12.17 34.57
N LYS A 396 -0.23 11.50 34.59
CA LYS A 396 -1.53 12.17 34.58
C LYS A 396 -1.72 13.07 35.81
N ALA A 397 -1.28 12.63 36.97
CA ALA A 397 -1.36 13.42 38.20
C ALA A 397 -0.39 14.63 38.19
N ALA A 398 0.75 14.52 37.54
CA ALA A 398 1.75 15.58 37.43
C ALA A 398 1.42 16.63 36.37
N LEU A 399 0.60 16.29 35.36
CA LEU A 399 0.23 17.24 34.29
C LEU A 399 -0.82 18.25 34.78
N PRO A 400 -0.67 19.54 34.45
CA PRO A 400 -1.61 20.62 34.87
C PRO A 400 -2.94 20.59 34.10
N ILE A 401 -3.16 19.61 33.25
CA ILE A 401 -4.33 19.46 32.37
C ILE A 401 -4.82 18.02 32.36
N ASN A 402 -6.04 17.80 31.87
CA ASN A 402 -6.46 16.45 31.52
C ASN A 402 -5.82 16.04 30.19
N PRO A 403 -4.87 15.06 30.19
CA PRO A 403 -4.17 14.63 28.97
C PRO A 403 -5.04 13.90 27.95
N ASN A 404 -6.31 13.59 28.28
CA ASN A 404 -7.29 13.01 27.36
C ASN A 404 -8.23 14.06 26.73
N SER A 405 -8.14 15.34 27.12
CA SER A 405 -8.97 16.43 26.58
C SER A 405 -8.26 17.19 25.45
N PRO A 406 -8.68 17.02 24.17
CA PRO A 406 -8.08 17.73 23.04
C PRO A 406 -8.07 19.26 23.23
N ALA A 407 -9.17 19.81 23.77
CA ALA A 407 -9.28 21.26 23.97
C ALA A 407 -8.29 21.78 25.02
N GLN A 408 -8.10 21.04 26.13
CA GLN A 408 -7.13 21.41 27.16
C GLN A 408 -5.69 21.30 26.67
N ILE A 409 -5.36 20.24 25.91
CA ILE A 409 -4.03 20.05 25.31
C ILE A 409 -3.67 21.22 24.41
N ILE A 410 -4.55 21.59 23.47
CA ILE A 410 -4.28 22.67 22.51
C ILE A 410 -4.12 24.00 23.25
N LYS A 411 -4.98 24.28 24.25
CA LYS A 411 -4.90 25.50 25.05
C LYS A 411 -3.61 25.56 25.86
N TRP A 412 -3.23 24.48 26.52
CA TRP A 412 -2.03 24.39 27.35
C TRP A 412 -0.74 24.44 26.50
N ALA A 413 -0.65 23.71 25.38
CA ALA A 413 0.46 23.80 24.45
C ALA A 413 0.75 25.24 24.02
N LYS A 414 -0.32 26.04 23.77
CA LYS A 414 -0.19 27.45 23.44
C LYS A 414 0.46 28.28 24.57
N THR A 415 0.19 27.96 25.85
CA THR A 415 0.83 28.64 26.99
C THR A 415 2.32 28.32 27.10
N LEU A 416 2.74 27.16 26.59
CA LEU A 416 4.15 26.74 26.48
C LEU A 416 4.85 27.27 25.21
N GLY A 417 4.16 28.08 24.40
CA GLY A 417 4.69 28.57 23.13
C GLY A 417 4.68 27.52 22.00
N ILE A 418 4.02 26.37 22.22
CA ILE A 418 3.94 25.27 21.26
C ILE A 418 2.62 25.37 20.49
N ARG A 419 2.70 25.43 19.16
CA ARG A 419 1.52 25.49 18.29
C ARG A 419 1.18 24.10 17.76
N VAL A 420 0.12 23.51 18.28
CA VAL A 420 -0.44 22.22 17.80
C VAL A 420 -1.78 22.47 17.09
N GLU A 421 -1.98 21.87 15.94
CA GLU A 421 -3.22 22.00 15.14
C GLU A 421 -4.35 21.11 15.69
N ASN A 422 -3.99 19.98 16.29
CA ASN A 422 -4.91 19.03 16.90
C ASN A 422 -4.17 18.21 17.97
N ALA A 423 -4.93 17.49 18.80
CA ALA A 423 -4.39 16.67 19.89
C ALA A 423 -4.12 15.21 19.47
N ARG A 424 -3.92 14.89 18.19
CA ARG A 424 -3.53 13.55 17.76
C ARG A 424 -2.07 13.30 18.13
N TYR A 425 -1.75 12.04 18.44
CA TYR A 425 -0.38 11.65 18.81
C TYR A 425 0.66 12.11 17.78
N GLU A 426 0.40 11.88 16.49
CA GLU A 426 1.32 12.23 15.41
C GLU A 426 1.59 13.76 15.30
N THR A 427 0.67 14.58 15.80
CA THR A 427 0.85 16.05 15.85
C THR A 427 1.63 16.47 17.09
N ILE A 428 1.33 15.85 18.23
CA ILE A 428 1.98 16.14 19.52
C ILE A 428 3.45 15.69 19.49
N GLU A 429 3.73 14.48 18.98
CA GLU A 429 5.06 13.89 18.89
C GLU A 429 6.07 14.76 18.12
N LYS A 430 5.63 15.50 17.10
CA LYS A 430 6.48 16.43 16.34
C LYS A 430 7.13 17.51 17.20
N HIS A 431 6.60 17.74 18.38
CA HIS A 431 7.09 18.73 19.33
C HIS A 431 7.86 18.13 20.51
N ARG A 432 8.21 16.83 20.46
CA ARG A 432 9.07 16.16 21.45
C ARG A 432 10.40 16.90 21.55
N GLY A 433 10.86 17.18 22.78
CA GLY A 433 12.05 17.95 23.06
C GLY A 433 11.87 19.47 23.08
N ALA A 434 10.65 19.97 22.80
CA ALA A 434 10.37 21.41 22.86
C ALA A 434 10.23 21.93 24.30
N ASN A 435 9.71 21.10 25.21
CA ASN A 435 9.51 21.44 26.62
C ASN A 435 9.34 20.17 27.44
N ALA A 436 10.00 20.06 28.60
CA ALA A 436 10.01 18.85 29.44
C ALA A 436 8.60 18.44 29.93
N GLU A 437 7.73 19.41 30.30
CA GLU A 437 6.37 19.10 30.70
C GLU A 437 5.53 18.63 29.51
N PHE A 438 5.76 19.18 28.33
CA PHE A 438 5.10 18.73 27.11
C PHE A 438 5.57 17.35 26.69
N ASP A 439 6.83 17.02 26.92
CA ASP A 439 7.37 15.67 26.67
C ASP A 439 6.69 14.61 27.56
N SER A 440 6.31 14.94 28.79
CA SER A 440 5.49 14.07 29.63
C SER A 440 4.12 13.77 29.03
N LEU A 441 3.48 14.76 28.38
CA LEU A 441 2.26 14.52 27.61
C LEU A 441 2.51 13.61 26.39
N VAL A 442 3.64 13.79 25.68
CA VAL A 442 4.00 12.93 24.55
C VAL A 442 4.15 11.49 25.00
N VAL A 443 4.90 11.25 26.11
CA VAL A 443 5.06 9.91 26.71
C VAL A 443 3.72 9.32 27.12
N TYR A 444 2.87 10.07 27.81
CA TYR A 444 1.53 9.63 28.19
C TYR A 444 0.70 9.19 27.00
N ARG A 445 0.71 9.95 25.92
CA ARG A 445 -0.09 9.68 24.70
C ARG A 445 0.50 8.53 23.86
N GLU A 446 1.81 8.36 23.86
CA GLU A 446 2.49 7.20 23.26
C GLU A 446 2.03 5.91 23.94
N ASP A 447 2.03 5.88 25.25
CA ASP A 447 1.70 4.72 26.03
C ASP A 447 0.24 4.29 25.92
N VAL A 448 -0.71 5.24 25.88
CA VAL A 448 -2.14 4.96 25.66
C VAL A 448 -2.39 4.23 24.33
N LYS A 449 -1.57 4.50 23.30
CA LYS A 449 -1.70 3.90 21.96
C LYS A 449 -0.90 2.60 21.82
N SER A 450 0.17 2.40 22.61
CA SER A 450 1.19 1.44 22.24
C SER A 450 0.84 -0.02 22.51
N ILE A 451 0.52 -0.41 23.76
CA ILE A 451 0.44 -1.84 24.10
C ILE A 451 -0.75 -2.54 23.41
N LYS A 452 -1.96 -1.97 23.53
CA LYS A 452 -3.17 -2.53 22.87
C LYS A 452 -3.11 -2.56 21.34
N THR A 453 -2.24 -1.76 20.74
CA THR A 453 -2.05 -1.76 19.29
C THR A 453 -1.36 -3.03 18.78
N TRP A 454 -0.46 -3.61 19.59
CA TRP A 454 0.29 -4.81 19.22
C TRP A 454 -0.17 -6.08 19.90
N PHE A 455 -0.65 -5.97 21.16
CA PHE A 455 -1.04 -7.13 21.95
C PHE A 455 -2.48 -6.97 22.45
N PRO A 456 -3.43 -7.83 22.02
CA PRO A 456 -4.79 -7.82 22.56
C PRO A 456 -4.78 -8.31 24.00
N TYR A 457 -5.37 -7.54 24.91
CA TYR A 457 -5.59 -7.89 26.30
C TYR A 457 -6.77 -7.13 26.87
N GLU A 458 -7.39 -7.69 27.90
CA GLU A 458 -8.35 -7.03 28.74
C GLU A 458 -7.73 -6.78 30.13
N PHE A 459 -7.83 -5.56 30.63
CA PHE A 459 -7.37 -5.18 31.95
C PHE A 459 -8.37 -4.23 32.58
N ASP A 460 -8.96 -4.68 33.71
CA ASP A 460 -9.87 -3.87 34.52
C ASP A 460 -9.12 -3.31 35.72
N GLU A 461 -8.85 -2.00 35.70
CA GLU A 461 -8.16 -1.30 36.80
C GLU A 461 -8.88 -1.38 38.13
N GLY A 462 -10.23 -1.61 38.14
CA GLY A 462 -11.04 -1.67 39.34
C GLY A 462 -11.02 -3.05 40.05
N SER A 463 -11.02 -4.13 39.26
CA SER A 463 -10.92 -5.51 39.75
C SER A 463 -9.52 -6.10 39.67
N GLU A 464 -8.58 -5.37 39.06
CA GLU A 464 -7.22 -5.83 38.75
C GLU A 464 -7.16 -7.12 37.88
N LEU A 465 -8.25 -7.48 37.22
CA LEU A 465 -8.32 -8.65 36.35
C LEU A 465 -7.61 -8.40 35.04
N PHE A 466 -6.72 -9.31 34.67
CA PHE A 466 -5.98 -9.31 33.38
C PHE A 466 -6.27 -10.59 32.61
N THR A 467 -6.56 -10.47 31.32
CA THR A 467 -6.70 -11.60 30.39
C THR A 467 -6.04 -11.29 29.05
N CYS A 468 -5.41 -12.30 28.44
CA CYS A 468 -4.93 -12.26 27.05
C CYS A 468 -4.98 -13.66 26.43
N GLU A 469 -5.01 -13.75 25.12
CA GLU A 469 -5.11 -15.01 24.39
C GLU A 469 -3.81 -15.83 24.36
N GLY A 470 -2.67 -15.26 24.80
CA GLY A 470 -1.36 -15.93 24.79
C GLY A 470 -0.69 -16.07 23.42
N GLU A 471 -1.40 -15.71 22.35
CA GLU A 471 -0.84 -15.66 20.99
C GLU A 471 -1.54 -14.59 20.15
N ILE A 472 -0.87 -14.18 19.05
CA ILE A 472 -1.41 -13.27 18.03
C ILE A 472 -1.24 -13.87 16.65
N HIS A 473 -2.17 -13.55 15.74
CA HIS A 473 -2.19 -14.04 14.35
C HIS A 473 -2.09 -12.88 13.35
N PRO A 474 -0.93 -12.23 13.22
CA PRO A 474 -0.78 -11.07 12.35
C PRO A 474 -0.90 -11.44 10.87
N HIS A 475 -1.56 -10.57 10.11
CA HIS A 475 -1.67 -10.70 8.67
C HIS A 475 -0.39 -10.18 7.99
N PHE A 476 0.47 -11.08 7.60
CA PHE A 476 1.58 -10.77 6.70
C PHE A 476 1.10 -10.78 5.25
N ASN A 477 1.57 -9.81 4.46
CA ASN A 477 1.25 -9.71 3.04
C ASN A 477 2.54 -9.52 2.23
N ALA A 478 2.88 -10.53 1.44
CA ALA A 478 4.06 -10.50 0.55
C ALA A 478 3.93 -9.52 -0.63
N MET A 479 2.74 -8.93 -0.81
CA MET A 479 2.40 -7.97 -1.87
C MET A 479 1.94 -6.62 -1.29
N GLY A 480 2.22 -6.36 -0.01
CA GLY A 480 1.71 -5.18 0.69
C GLY A 480 2.40 -3.87 0.32
N THR A 481 3.51 -3.92 -0.41
CA THR A 481 4.26 -2.75 -0.86
C THR A 481 4.60 -2.83 -2.34
N ASP A 482 4.82 -1.68 -2.95
CA ASP A 482 5.18 -1.55 -4.37
C ASP A 482 6.63 -1.94 -4.72
N VAL A 483 7.43 -2.31 -3.71
CA VAL A 483 8.81 -2.79 -3.82
C VAL A 483 8.95 -4.27 -3.40
N ALA A 484 7.84 -5.01 -3.29
CA ALA A 484 7.79 -6.42 -2.89
C ALA A 484 8.33 -6.73 -1.48
N ARG A 485 8.37 -5.76 -0.59
CA ARG A 485 8.56 -5.99 0.84
C ARG A 485 7.28 -6.48 1.47
N PHE A 486 7.42 -7.35 2.46
CA PHE A 486 6.28 -7.72 3.31
C PHE A 486 5.71 -6.51 4.03
N SER A 487 4.40 -6.45 4.12
CA SER A 487 3.68 -5.63 5.09
C SER A 487 3.03 -6.51 6.14
N CYS A 488 2.64 -5.92 7.26
CA CYS A 488 2.02 -6.63 8.37
C CYS A 488 0.90 -5.76 8.98
N ALA A 489 -0.22 -6.40 9.30
CA ALA A 489 -1.38 -5.75 9.92
C ALA A 489 -2.05 -6.70 10.92
N GLY A 490 -2.83 -6.17 11.81
CA GLY A 490 -3.68 -6.88 12.75
C GLY A 490 -3.02 -7.87 13.70
N PRO A 491 -1.95 -7.49 14.47
CA PRO A 491 -1.25 -6.22 14.61
C PRO A 491 -0.07 -6.07 13.65
N ASN A 492 0.44 -4.83 13.46
CA ASN A 492 1.65 -4.60 12.65
C ASN A 492 2.92 -4.94 13.43
N CYS A 493 3.30 -6.20 13.42
CA CYS A 493 4.48 -6.70 14.16
C CYS A 493 5.82 -6.17 13.65
N GLN A 494 5.88 -5.58 12.45
CA GLN A 494 7.11 -4.98 11.91
C GLN A 494 7.52 -3.68 12.63
N ASN A 495 6.59 -3.06 13.36
CA ASN A 495 6.80 -1.79 14.04
C ASN A 495 6.71 -1.90 15.58
N ILE A 496 6.85 -3.10 16.15
CA ILE A 496 6.80 -3.28 17.61
C ILE A 496 7.96 -2.54 18.26
N PRO A 497 7.68 -1.62 19.21
CA PRO A 497 8.72 -0.90 19.93
C PRO A 497 9.71 -1.84 20.65
N PRO A 498 11.01 -1.51 20.71
CA PRO A 498 12.01 -2.40 21.29
C PRO A 498 11.70 -2.88 22.71
N HIS A 499 11.12 -2.03 23.57
CA HIS A 499 10.77 -2.37 24.95
C HIS A 499 9.60 -3.36 25.09
N LEU A 500 8.78 -3.50 24.05
CA LEU A 500 7.65 -4.45 23.99
C LEU A 500 8.05 -5.81 23.41
N ARG A 501 9.16 -5.91 22.68
CA ARG A 501 9.57 -7.13 21.98
C ARG A 501 9.80 -8.32 22.91
N ARG A 502 10.15 -8.09 24.19
CA ARG A 502 10.37 -9.14 25.19
C ARG A 502 9.11 -9.98 25.46
N VAL A 503 7.92 -9.49 25.11
CA VAL A 503 6.65 -10.20 25.27
C VAL A 503 6.49 -11.34 24.25
N ILE A 504 7.19 -11.25 23.09
CA ILE A 504 7.19 -12.31 22.08
C ILE A 504 8.18 -13.39 22.50
N VAL A 505 7.70 -14.60 22.71
CA VAL A 505 8.49 -15.73 23.22
C VAL A 505 8.39 -16.94 22.31
N VAL A 506 9.26 -17.92 22.53
CA VAL A 506 9.11 -19.24 21.90
C VAL A 506 7.82 -19.91 22.36
N ARG A 507 7.20 -20.64 21.48
CA ARG A 507 5.96 -21.41 21.76
C ARG A 507 6.21 -22.58 22.70
N ASP A 508 7.37 -23.22 22.58
CA ASP A 508 7.78 -24.38 23.34
C ASP A 508 9.14 -24.13 24.01
N PRO A 509 9.32 -24.49 25.32
CA PRO A 509 10.59 -24.37 26.01
C PRO A 509 11.78 -25.11 25.36
N GLU A 510 11.52 -26.13 24.54
CA GLU A 510 12.54 -26.88 23.79
C GLU A 510 12.99 -26.13 22.52
N LEU A 511 12.34 -25.03 22.16
CA LEU A 511 12.71 -24.19 21.02
C LEU A 511 13.49 -22.96 21.48
N GLU A 512 14.19 -22.33 20.54
CA GLU A 512 14.82 -21.01 20.69
C GLU A 512 14.45 -20.11 19.51
N LEU A 513 14.35 -18.82 19.73
CA LEU A 513 14.25 -17.83 18.69
C LEU A 513 15.61 -17.58 18.05
N VAL A 514 15.65 -17.61 16.73
CA VAL A 514 16.83 -17.32 15.93
C VAL A 514 16.50 -16.24 14.93
N ALA A 515 17.15 -15.08 15.08
CA ALA A 515 16.95 -13.93 14.21
C ALA A 515 18.18 -13.71 13.30
N PHE A 516 17.94 -13.57 12.01
CA PHE A 516 18.96 -13.25 11.00
C PHE A 516 18.67 -11.88 10.41
N ASP A 517 19.63 -10.96 10.48
CA ASP A 517 19.53 -9.60 9.98
C ASP A 517 20.57 -9.35 8.87
N PHE A 518 20.13 -8.94 7.68
CA PHE A 518 21.03 -8.63 6.58
C PHE A 518 21.73 -7.30 6.78
N SER A 519 23.04 -7.33 6.78
CA SER A 519 23.87 -6.13 7.05
C SER A 519 23.77 -5.09 5.94
N GLN A 520 22.84 -4.12 6.10
CA GLN A 520 22.67 -2.95 5.23
C GLN A 520 22.41 -3.31 3.76
N ILE A 521 21.60 -4.33 3.50
CA ILE A 521 21.33 -4.89 2.18
C ILE A 521 20.94 -3.82 1.15
N GLU A 522 20.11 -2.85 1.53
CA GLU A 522 19.66 -1.80 0.61
C GLU A 522 20.80 -0.91 0.12
N ASN A 523 21.65 -0.43 1.04
CA ASN A 523 22.78 0.41 0.68
C ASN A 523 23.80 -0.36 -0.18
N ARG A 524 23.95 -1.67 0.07
CA ARG A 524 24.79 -2.55 -0.76
C ARG A 524 24.21 -2.71 -2.17
N CYS A 525 22.87 -2.85 -2.29
CA CYS A 525 22.19 -2.86 -3.61
C CYS A 525 22.39 -1.52 -4.34
N VAL A 526 22.26 -0.38 -3.67
CA VAL A 526 22.55 0.93 -4.24
C VAL A 526 23.99 1.03 -4.74
N ALA A 527 24.97 0.56 -3.95
CA ALA A 527 26.39 0.54 -4.34
C ALA A 527 26.62 -0.32 -5.59
N TRP A 528 25.92 -1.45 -5.69
CA TRP A 528 26.00 -2.35 -6.87
C TRP A 528 25.43 -1.69 -8.12
N TYR A 529 24.23 -1.09 -8.07
CA TYR A 529 23.63 -0.37 -9.20
C TYR A 529 24.42 0.87 -9.63
N ALA A 530 25.01 1.55 -8.67
CA ALA A 530 25.84 2.70 -8.92
C ALA A 530 27.24 2.32 -9.46
N GLU A 531 27.61 1.03 -9.39
CA GLU A 531 28.97 0.54 -9.64
C GLU A 531 30.01 1.35 -8.81
N ASP A 532 29.62 1.75 -7.59
CA ASP A 532 30.45 2.61 -6.75
C ASP A 532 31.53 1.79 -6.07
N THR A 533 32.67 1.71 -6.72
CA THR A 533 33.80 0.88 -6.28
C THR A 533 34.30 1.24 -4.89
N GLN A 534 34.29 2.53 -4.53
CA GLN A 534 34.68 2.95 -3.19
C GLN A 534 33.69 2.46 -2.14
N MET A 535 32.40 2.57 -2.38
CA MET A 535 31.36 2.12 -1.47
C MET A 535 31.37 0.60 -1.34
N LEU A 536 31.60 -0.14 -2.43
CA LEU A 536 31.72 -1.60 -2.42
C LEU A 536 32.96 -2.04 -1.62
N GLN A 537 34.10 -1.36 -1.77
CA GLN A 537 35.31 -1.63 -0.96
C GLN A 537 35.08 -1.33 0.53
N ASP A 538 34.41 -0.24 0.83
CA ASP A 538 34.06 0.11 2.21
C ASP A 538 33.20 -0.97 2.87
N PHE A 539 32.22 -1.53 2.15
CA PHE A 539 31.44 -2.67 2.62
C PHE A 539 32.27 -3.96 2.76
N ALA A 540 33.22 -4.19 1.89
CA ALA A 540 34.10 -5.36 1.95
C ALA A 540 35.13 -5.29 3.10
N SER A 541 35.45 -4.09 3.59
CA SER A 541 36.39 -3.89 4.70
C SER A 541 35.94 -4.47 6.05
N GLY A 542 34.64 -4.82 6.17
CA GLY A 542 34.06 -5.27 7.46
C GLY A 542 33.87 -4.16 8.49
N LEU A 543 34.21 -2.91 8.16
CA LEU A 543 34.02 -1.76 9.03
C LEU A 543 32.57 -1.32 9.09
N ASP A 544 32.22 -0.62 10.17
CA ASP A 544 30.92 0.04 10.26
C ASP A 544 30.82 1.19 9.25
N ILE A 545 30.04 0.98 8.17
CA ILE A 545 29.90 1.94 7.08
C ILE A 545 29.40 3.31 7.56
N HIS A 546 28.52 3.34 8.56
CA HIS A 546 28.00 4.60 9.08
C HIS A 546 29.07 5.40 9.81
N ARG A 547 29.95 4.70 10.54
CA ARG A 547 31.12 5.29 11.19
C ARG A 547 32.16 5.73 10.17
N LEU A 548 32.35 4.91 9.12
CA LEU A 548 33.32 5.23 8.06
C LEU A 548 32.84 6.44 7.22
N VAL A 549 31.56 6.52 6.91
CA VAL A 549 30.98 7.71 6.24
C VAL A 549 31.12 8.94 7.14
N ALA A 550 30.81 8.81 8.44
CA ALA A 550 31.01 9.91 9.38
C ALA A 550 32.48 10.36 9.44
N SER A 551 33.44 9.41 9.46
CA SER A 551 34.89 9.72 9.40
C SER A 551 35.21 10.61 8.17
N ARG A 552 34.68 10.28 7.00
CA ARG A 552 34.92 11.06 5.78
C ARG A 552 34.21 12.43 5.81
N ILE A 553 32.98 12.47 6.34
CA ILE A 553 32.20 13.71 6.47
C ILE A 553 32.90 14.71 7.40
N TYR A 554 33.33 14.23 8.56
CA TYR A 554 33.95 15.08 9.59
C TYR A 554 35.48 15.24 9.44
N ASN A 555 36.07 14.53 8.46
CA ASN A 555 37.52 14.47 8.26
C ASN A 555 38.28 14.08 9.55
N LYS A 556 37.74 13.06 10.24
CA LYS A 556 38.30 12.49 11.48
C LYS A 556 38.73 11.04 11.24
N ARG A 557 39.67 10.52 12.07
CA ARG A 557 39.97 9.10 12.02
C ARG A 557 38.74 8.27 12.43
N TYR A 558 38.63 7.06 11.92
CA TYR A 558 37.51 6.16 12.17
C TYR A 558 37.27 5.92 13.68
N GLU A 559 38.33 5.79 14.45
CA GLU A 559 38.32 5.54 15.89
C GLU A 559 37.79 6.73 16.70
N ASP A 560 38.01 7.95 16.17
CA ASP A 560 37.68 9.21 16.86
C ASP A 560 36.20 9.64 16.63
N ILE A 561 35.42 8.87 15.84
CA ILE A 561 34.02 9.16 15.57
C ILE A 561 33.17 8.85 16.80
N THR A 562 32.42 9.85 17.27
CA THR A 562 31.49 9.72 18.39
C THR A 562 30.21 8.93 17.98
N LYS A 563 29.41 8.52 18.98
CA LYS A 563 28.12 7.87 18.74
C LYS A 563 27.14 8.79 17.97
N ASP A 564 27.14 10.08 18.30
CA ASP A 564 26.26 11.08 17.67
C ASP A 564 26.67 11.33 16.21
N GLU A 565 27.97 11.50 15.94
CA GLU A 565 28.47 11.64 14.58
C GLU A 565 28.22 10.39 13.74
N ARG A 566 28.31 9.19 14.32
CA ARG A 566 27.92 7.95 13.65
C ARG A 566 26.42 7.95 13.30
N GLN A 567 25.55 8.44 14.20
CA GLN A 567 24.12 8.54 13.93
C GLN A 567 23.79 9.59 12.86
N GLU A 568 24.48 10.72 12.85
CA GLU A 568 24.38 11.70 11.76
C GLU A 568 24.85 11.08 10.43
N GLY A 569 25.96 10.31 10.44
CA GLY A 569 26.44 9.53 9.30
C GLY A 569 25.40 8.55 8.79
N LYS A 570 24.76 7.78 9.69
CA LYS A 570 23.68 6.83 9.34
C LYS A 570 22.51 7.53 8.63
N LYS A 571 22.01 8.61 9.22
CA LYS A 571 20.90 9.37 8.64
C LYS A 571 21.28 9.98 7.29
N THR A 572 22.53 10.45 7.13
CA THR A 572 23.05 11.02 5.87
C THR A 572 23.17 9.96 4.77
N VAL A 573 23.66 8.76 5.08
CA VAL A 573 23.74 7.63 4.11
C VAL A 573 22.37 7.30 3.57
N HIS A 574 21.38 7.10 4.45
CA HIS A 574 20.02 6.75 4.03
C HIS A 574 19.38 7.88 3.19
N ALA A 575 19.46 9.12 3.66
CA ALA A 575 18.89 10.26 2.96
C ALA A 575 19.52 10.46 1.57
N SER A 576 20.85 10.39 1.49
CA SER A 576 21.60 10.59 0.23
C SER A 576 21.43 9.43 -0.73
N GLY A 577 21.40 8.19 -0.25
CA GLY A 577 21.18 6.99 -1.07
C GLY A 577 19.82 7.02 -1.79
N TYR A 578 18.80 7.59 -1.15
CA TYR A 578 17.43 7.68 -1.67
C TYR A 578 17.01 9.08 -2.14
N CYS A 579 17.97 9.93 -2.51
CA CYS A 579 17.71 11.24 -3.08
C CYS A 579 16.82 12.15 -2.19
N GLU A 580 16.88 12.04 -0.86
CA GLU A 580 16.19 13.01 -0.01
C GLU A 580 16.81 14.40 -0.14
N THR A 581 15.96 15.43 -0.02
CA THR A 581 16.42 16.82 -0.02
C THR A 581 17.13 17.18 1.27
N GLU A 582 18.02 18.18 1.19
CA GLU A 582 18.67 18.78 2.38
C GLU A 582 17.67 19.29 3.41
N PHE A 583 16.48 19.73 2.97
CA PHE A 583 15.38 20.16 3.86
C PHE A 583 14.85 19.01 4.71
N ASN A 584 14.67 17.82 4.12
CA ASN A 584 14.20 16.65 4.84
C ASN A 584 15.28 16.08 5.75
N LEU A 585 16.51 16.04 5.28
CA LEU A 585 17.65 15.62 6.09
C LEU A 585 17.85 16.55 7.30
N ALA A 586 17.77 17.87 7.12
CA ALA A 586 17.86 18.85 8.22
C ALA A 586 16.77 18.62 9.28
N ASN A 587 15.54 18.38 8.84
CA ASN A 587 14.44 18.06 9.77
C ASN A 587 14.67 16.75 10.53
N ARG A 588 15.21 15.71 9.84
CA ARG A 588 15.52 14.40 10.44
C ARG A 588 16.69 14.45 11.43
N LEU A 589 17.69 15.30 11.16
CA LEU A 589 18.86 15.45 12.01
C LEU A 589 18.61 16.37 13.22
N TYR A 590 17.97 17.51 12.97
CA TYR A 590 17.91 18.63 13.91
C TYR A 590 16.49 19.01 14.34
N GLY A 591 15.45 18.28 13.88
CA GLY A 591 14.05 18.55 14.21
C GLY A 591 13.49 19.87 13.64
N ASN A 592 14.23 20.55 12.76
CA ASN A 592 13.82 21.83 12.20
C ASN A 592 14.37 22.04 10.79
N ARG A 593 13.85 23.10 10.12
CA ARG A 593 14.26 23.52 8.77
C ARG A 593 14.83 24.94 8.77
N LYS A 594 15.54 25.32 9.84
CA LYS A 594 16.23 26.62 9.88
C LYS A 594 17.36 26.63 8.86
N ARG A 595 17.71 27.82 8.36
CA ARG A 595 18.74 28.02 7.33
C ARG A 595 20.06 27.32 7.68
N GLU A 596 20.53 27.50 8.92
CA GLU A 596 21.75 26.89 9.44
C GLU A 596 21.70 25.34 9.39
N SER A 597 20.57 24.75 9.83
CA SER A 597 20.35 23.29 9.79
C SER A 597 20.33 22.75 8.37
N ILE A 598 19.74 23.48 7.43
CA ILE A 598 19.71 23.13 6.01
C ILE A 598 21.13 23.20 5.40
N GLU A 599 21.88 24.26 5.66
CA GLU A 599 23.26 24.42 5.18
C GLU A 599 24.17 23.30 5.71
N LYS A 600 24.03 22.93 6.99
CA LYS A 600 24.75 21.80 7.58
C LYS A 600 24.37 20.47 6.93
N ALA A 601 23.08 20.18 6.76
CA ALA A 601 22.60 18.98 6.08
C ALA A 601 23.10 18.89 4.63
N LYS A 602 23.10 20.01 3.92
CA LYS A 602 23.64 20.10 2.55
C LYS A 602 25.15 19.80 2.51
N SER A 603 25.91 20.32 3.48
CA SER A 603 27.35 20.04 3.60
C SER A 603 27.63 18.55 3.83
N LEU A 604 26.82 17.89 4.69
CA LEU A 604 26.92 16.45 4.96
C LEU A 604 26.63 15.63 3.68
N GLN A 605 25.59 15.97 2.92
CA GLN A 605 25.27 15.30 1.66
C GLN A 605 26.35 15.54 0.61
N GLN A 606 26.90 16.75 0.51
CA GLN A 606 28.01 17.03 -0.40
C GLN A 606 29.27 16.22 -0.04
N ALA A 607 29.57 16.05 1.24
CA ALA A 607 30.69 15.22 1.68
C ALA A 607 30.46 13.75 1.33
N TYR A 608 29.22 13.24 1.54
CA TYR A 608 28.84 11.89 1.09
C TYR A 608 29.06 11.71 -0.41
N PHE A 609 28.55 12.61 -1.26
CA PHE A 609 28.69 12.50 -2.71
C PHE A 609 30.10 12.77 -3.25
N ARG A 610 30.95 13.46 -2.49
CA ARG A 610 32.38 13.51 -2.83
C ARG A 610 33.07 12.15 -2.63
N ALA A 611 32.70 11.44 -1.56
CA ALA A 611 33.23 10.11 -1.30
C ALA A 611 32.66 9.06 -2.28
N TYR A 612 31.38 9.17 -2.60
CA TYR A 612 30.61 8.19 -3.42
C TYR A 612 30.01 8.88 -4.65
N TYR A 613 30.87 9.43 -5.50
CA TYR A 613 30.43 10.24 -6.66
C TYR A 613 29.69 9.43 -7.71
N ARG A 614 29.97 8.13 -7.82
CA ARG A 614 29.28 7.24 -8.77
C ARG A 614 27.82 7.02 -8.38
N THR A 615 27.53 7.03 -7.07
CA THR A 615 26.14 6.98 -6.59
C THR A 615 25.34 8.18 -7.10
N ARG A 616 25.90 9.40 -7.04
CA ARG A 616 25.23 10.59 -7.60
C ARG A 616 25.05 10.53 -9.11
N ALA A 617 26.07 10.05 -9.82
CA ALA A 617 26.02 9.88 -11.27
C ALA A 617 24.93 8.86 -11.67
N TRP A 618 24.80 7.76 -10.94
CA TRP A 618 23.75 6.78 -11.15
C TRP A 618 22.35 7.38 -10.89
N GLN A 619 22.15 8.09 -9.79
CA GLN A 619 20.87 8.76 -9.51
C GLN A 619 20.44 9.69 -10.66
N ASN A 620 21.39 10.47 -11.19
CA ASN A 620 21.11 11.34 -12.34
C ASN A 620 20.72 10.52 -13.60
N ARG A 621 21.42 9.41 -13.89
CA ARG A 621 21.05 8.52 -15.01
C ARG A 621 19.62 7.98 -14.87
N VAL A 622 19.22 7.57 -13.66
CA VAL A 622 17.83 7.13 -13.37
C VAL A 622 16.84 8.27 -13.63
N GLY A 623 17.17 9.48 -13.16
CA GLY A 623 16.35 10.67 -13.42
C GLY A 623 16.23 10.99 -14.91
N ASP A 624 17.33 10.94 -15.65
CA ASP A 624 17.38 11.22 -17.10
C ASP A 624 16.60 10.18 -17.92
N GLN A 625 16.64 8.90 -17.52
CA GLN A 625 15.83 7.84 -18.13
C GLN A 625 14.33 8.14 -17.98
N LEU A 626 13.90 8.44 -16.75
CA LEU A 626 12.50 8.72 -16.45
C LEU A 626 12.00 10.01 -17.11
N ASP A 627 12.85 11.03 -17.27
CA ASP A 627 12.49 12.29 -17.93
C ASP A 627 12.32 12.12 -19.45
N LYS A 628 12.97 11.13 -20.05
CA LYS A 628 12.78 10.77 -21.47
C LYS A 628 11.48 10.00 -21.73
N GLY A 629 10.68 9.73 -20.68
CA GLY A 629 9.41 9.00 -20.78
C GLY A 629 9.54 7.48 -20.64
N ASP A 630 10.73 6.95 -20.40
CA ASP A 630 10.94 5.53 -20.06
C ASP A 630 10.65 5.32 -18.56
N ILE A 631 9.36 5.24 -18.25
CA ILE A 631 8.85 5.18 -16.86
C ILE A 631 8.82 3.76 -16.28
N MET A 632 9.05 2.73 -17.10
CA MET A 632 9.09 1.34 -16.64
C MET A 632 10.51 0.97 -16.23
N LEU A 633 10.76 0.86 -14.94
CA LEU A 633 12.02 0.39 -14.39
C LEU A 633 11.98 -1.12 -14.15
N ARG A 634 13.14 -1.77 -14.29
CA ARG A 634 13.32 -3.21 -14.06
C ARG A 634 14.52 -3.46 -13.14
N ASN A 635 14.30 -4.19 -12.03
CA ASN A 635 15.39 -4.56 -11.13
C ASN A 635 16.20 -5.77 -11.64
N ALA A 636 17.24 -6.15 -10.91
CA ALA A 636 18.13 -7.27 -11.27
C ALA A 636 17.41 -8.63 -11.37
N PHE A 637 16.31 -8.83 -10.68
CA PHE A 637 15.49 -10.05 -10.71
C PHE A 637 14.44 -10.05 -11.82
N GLY A 638 14.33 -8.97 -12.61
CA GLY A 638 13.35 -8.84 -13.67
C GLY A 638 12.02 -8.24 -13.24
N ARG A 639 11.83 -7.90 -11.95
CA ARG A 639 10.64 -7.21 -11.46
C ARG A 639 10.53 -5.82 -12.05
N VAL A 640 9.33 -5.45 -12.50
CA VAL A 640 9.08 -4.13 -13.08
C VAL A 640 8.27 -3.23 -12.12
N ARG A 641 8.47 -1.92 -12.30
CA ARG A 641 7.64 -0.89 -11.68
C ARG A 641 7.52 0.31 -12.62
N TYR A 642 6.31 0.83 -12.74
CA TYR A 642 6.04 2.09 -13.43
C TYR A 642 6.15 3.25 -12.45
N ILE A 643 6.92 4.28 -12.80
CA ILE A 643 7.18 5.44 -11.93
C ILE A 643 6.34 6.62 -12.40
N TYR A 644 5.33 6.95 -11.61
CA TYR A 644 4.47 8.13 -11.80
C TYR A 644 4.79 9.17 -10.73
N ALA A 645 5.24 10.36 -11.14
CA ALA A 645 5.48 11.49 -10.25
C ALA A 645 5.41 12.81 -11.02
N GLN A 646 5.14 13.92 -10.32
CA GLN A 646 4.91 15.23 -10.95
C GLN A 646 6.20 15.87 -11.45
N ASP A 647 7.28 15.75 -10.68
CA ASP A 647 8.55 16.43 -10.99
C ASP A 647 9.73 15.43 -11.08
N ARG A 648 10.82 15.92 -11.65
CA ARG A 648 12.05 15.15 -11.84
C ARG A 648 12.61 14.58 -10.54
N HIS A 649 12.62 15.39 -9.48
CA HIS A 649 13.22 14.98 -8.22
C HIS A 649 12.46 13.80 -7.61
N GLU A 650 11.13 13.87 -7.58
CA GLU A 650 10.30 12.80 -7.06
C GLU A 650 10.36 11.54 -7.95
N ARG A 651 10.46 11.69 -9.29
CA ARG A 651 10.69 10.56 -10.20
C ARG A 651 12.03 9.87 -9.90
N MET A 652 13.11 10.63 -9.82
CA MET A 652 14.44 10.12 -9.49
C MET A 652 14.47 9.42 -8.14
N LYS A 653 13.88 10.03 -7.10
CA LYS A 653 13.76 9.46 -5.77
C LYS A 653 13.03 8.12 -5.78
N ARG A 654 11.85 8.05 -6.39
CA ARG A 654 11.07 6.81 -6.50
C ARG A 654 11.79 5.74 -7.31
N GLY A 655 12.48 6.12 -8.38
CA GLY A 655 13.29 5.21 -9.18
C GLY A 655 14.46 4.62 -8.41
N CYS A 656 15.24 5.44 -7.74
CA CYS A 656 16.38 4.99 -6.91
C CYS A 656 15.92 4.12 -5.74
N HIS A 657 14.81 4.49 -5.09
CA HIS A 657 14.19 3.69 -4.04
C HIS A 657 13.73 2.31 -4.55
N PHE A 658 13.12 2.27 -5.74
CA PHE A 658 12.72 0.99 -6.33
C PHE A 658 13.93 0.07 -6.54
N PHE A 659 15.00 0.53 -7.14
CA PHE A 659 16.18 -0.30 -7.38
C PHE A 659 16.78 -0.86 -6.09
N GLY A 660 17.00 -0.03 -5.08
CA GLY A 660 17.58 -0.44 -3.80
C GLY A 660 16.67 -1.38 -3.02
N CYS A 661 15.43 -0.95 -2.77
CA CYS A 661 14.51 -1.68 -1.89
C CYS A 661 13.92 -2.93 -2.55
N SER A 662 13.53 -2.89 -3.85
CA SER A 662 12.94 -4.06 -4.49
C SER A 662 13.97 -5.17 -4.71
N THR A 663 15.22 -4.81 -5.03
CA THR A 663 16.29 -5.81 -5.16
C THR A 663 16.65 -6.44 -3.83
N ALA A 664 16.72 -5.65 -2.76
CA ALA A 664 16.89 -6.16 -1.40
C ALA A 664 15.76 -7.11 -1.02
N ALA A 665 14.50 -6.71 -1.27
CA ALA A 665 13.34 -7.56 -1.02
C ALA A 665 13.38 -8.86 -1.83
N ASP A 666 13.71 -8.81 -3.13
CA ASP A 666 13.81 -10.01 -3.96
C ASP A 666 14.94 -10.95 -3.52
N ILE A 667 16.06 -10.44 -2.98
CA ILE A 667 17.11 -11.26 -2.36
C ILE A 667 16.54 -11.97 -1.12
N VAL A 668 15.96 -11.24 -0.17
CA VAL A 668 15.39 -11.79 1.07
C VAL A 668 14.33 -12.83 0.73
N ASN A 669 13.40 -12.51 -0.16
CA ASN A 669 12.31 -13.37 -0.60
C ASN A 669 12.82 -14.67 -1.26
N ALA A 670 13.81 -14.57 -2.14
CA ALA A 670 14.41 -15.77 -2.76
C ALA A 670 15.10 -16.67 -1.72
N ARG A 671 15.74 -16.09 -0.71
CA ARG A 671 16.35 -16.86 0.38
C ARG A 671 15.32 -17.52 1.30
N MET A 672 14.22 -16.83 1.59
CA MET A 672 13.11 -17.40 2.36
C MET A 672 12.53 -18.63 1.63
N ILE A 673 12.29 -18.55 0.32
CA ILE A 673 11.80 -19.67 -0.48
C ILE A 673 12.82 -20.82 -0.45
N GLN A 674 14.12 -20.53 -0.65
CA GLN A 674 15.15 -21.55 -0.63
C GLN A 674 15.25 -22.25 0.74
N ILE A 675 15.15 -21.50 1.85
CA ILE A 675 15.13 -22.07 3.20
C ILE A 675 13.92 -22.98 3.38
N HIS A 676 12.73 -22.50 2.96
CA HIS A 676 11.49 -23.25 3.02
C HIS A 676 11.59 -24.58 2.27
N ASP A 677 12.13 -24.56 1.06
CA ASP A 677 12.19 -25.75 0.19
C ASP A 677 13.28 -26.74 0.63
N GLU A 678 14.44 -26.27 1.09
CA GLU A 678 15.55 -27.14 1.49
C GLU A 678 15.40 -27.70 2.91
N LEU A 679 14.73 -26.97 3.81
CA LEU A 679 14.65 -27.34 5.23
C LEU A 679 13.24 -27.82 5.63
N HIS A 680 12.53 -28.46 4.71
CA HIS A 680 11.20 -29.03 4.98
C HIS A 680 11.19 -30.18 5.99
N ASP A 681 12.31 -30.90 6.16
CA ASP A 681 12.43 -32.00 7.12
C ASP A 681 12.94 -31.58 8.51
N VAL A 682 13.34 -30.31 8.67
CA VAL A 682 13.79 -29.81 9.97
C VAL A 682 12.59 -29.72 10.90
N ARG A 683 12.69 -30.34 12.09
CA ARG A 683 11.70 -30.25 13.18
C ARG A 683 11.68 -28.85 13.81
N GLY A 684 11.60 -27.84 12.98
CA GLY A 684 11.31 -26.49 13.38
C GLY A 684 9.84 -26.24 13.08
N ARG A 685 8.97 -26.40 14.01
CA ARG A 685 7.53 -26.25 13.92
C ARG A 685 6.76 -27.35 13.18
N PHE A 686 6.08 -28.11 13.96
CA PHE A 686 4.83 -28.72 13.53
C PHE A 686 3.78 -27.61 13.45
N ASN A 687 3.11 -27.43 12.30
CA ASN A 687 1.89 -26.68 12.36
C ASN A 687 0.91 -27.38 13.32
N VAL A 688 0.01 -26.62 13.90
CA VAL A 688 -0.98 -27.10 14.88
C VAL A 688 -1.84 -28.26 14.35
N ARG A 689 -1.80 -28.53 13.02
CA ARG A 689 -2.55 -29.58 12.32
C ARG A 689 -1.71 -30.81 11.91
N GLY A 690 -0.43 -30.88 12.28
CA GLY A 690 0.43 -32.05 12.03
C GLY A 690 0.89 -32.24 10.60
N ASP A 691 0.69 -31.27 9.71
CA ASP A 691 1.17 -31.32 8.32
C ASP A 691 2.62 -30.81 8.24
N ARG A 692 3.49 -31.55 7.56
CA ARG A 692 4.90 -31.14 7.34
C ARG A 692 4.94 -30.06 6.27
N MET A 693 5.12 -28.81 6.70
CA MET A 693 5.42 -27.69 5.82
C MET A 693 6.90 -27.33 5.94
N GLY A 694 7.44 -26.67 4.92
CA GLY A 694 8.80 -26.17 4.95
C GLY A 694 9.03 -25.15 6.10
N LEU A 695 10.27 -25.01 6.51
CA LEU A 695 10.65 -24.04 7.54
C LEU A 695 10.35 -22.62 7.06
N HIS A 696 9.54 -21.89 7.81
CA HIS A 696 9.20 -20.49 7.52
C HIS A 696 9.44 -19.59 8.75
N PRO A 697 9.70 -18.28 8.56
CA PRO A 697 9.89 -17.37 9.67
C PRO A 697 8.58 -17.13 10.42
N ILE A 698 8.65 -16.89 11.72
CA ILE A 698 7.51 -16.41 12.51
C ILE A 698 7.31 -14.91 12.38
N LEU A 699 8.41 -14.18 12.11
CA LEU A 699 8.44 -12.74 11.89
C LEU A 699 9.32 -12.40 10.70
N VAL A 700 8.86 -11.48 9.88
CA VAL A 700 9.66 -10.80 8.85
C VAL A 700 9.61 -9.31 9.15
N VAL A 701 10.74 -8.74 9.60
CA VAL A 701 10.84 -7.33 10.00
C VAL A 701 11.85 -6.63 9.10
N HIS A 702 11.37 -6.05 8.00
CA HIS A 702 12.19 -5.46 6.93
C HIS A 702 13.13 -6.49 6.29
N ASP A 703 14.39 -6.53 6.70
CA ASP A 703 15.45 -7.44 6.26
C ASP A 703 15.89 -8.43 7.37
N GLU A 704 15.14 -8.49 8.47
CA GLU A 704 15.33 -9.45 9.57
C GLU A 704 14.31 -10.59 9.44
N LEU A 705 14.80 -11.84 9.52
CA LEU A 705 14.01 -13.07 9.53
C LEU A 705 14.14 -13.74 10.88
N VAL A 706 13.02 -14.02 11.55
CA VAL A 706 13.01 -14.68 12.87
C VAL A 706 12.35 -16.05 12.76
N TYR A 707 13.06 -17.07 13.19
CA TYR A 707 12.64 -18.49 13.19
C TYR A 707 12.55 -19.02 14.62
N GLU A 708 11.73 -20.06 14.82
CA GLU A 708 11.80 -20.94 15.98
C GLU A 708 12.53 -22.24 15.58
N LEU A 709 13.62 -22.56 16.26
CA LEU A 709 14.41 -23.77 15.99
C LEU A 709 14.53 -24.64 17.26
N PRO A 710 14.65 -25.99 17.14
CA PRO A 710 14.97 -26.85 18.27
C PRO A 710 16.30 -26.47 18.91
N LYS A 711 16.42 -26.55 20.26
CA LYS A 711 17.66 -26.25 20.96
C LYS A 711 18.77 -27.27 20.68
N GLY A 712 20.00 -26.89 20.93
CA GLY A 712 21.16 -27.77 20.93
C GLY A 712 21.86 -27.93 19.58
N GLU A 713 22.43 -29.10 19.30
CA GLU A 713 23.21 -29.36 18.08
C GLU A 713 22.41 -29.21 16.79
N GLU A 714 21.15 -29.60 16.82
CA GLU A 714 20.26 -29.50 15.66
C GLU A 714 20.04 -28.03 15.27
N SER A 715 19.82 -27.15 16.24
CA SER A 715 19.76 -25.72 15.99
C SER A 715 21.05 -25.20 15.38
N LEU A 716 22.22 -25.59 15.92
CA LEU A 716 23.49 -25.13 15.40
C LEU A 716 23.71 -25.54 13.93
N LYS A 717 23.35 -26.76 13.57
CA LYS A 717 23.43 -27.24 12.17
C LYS A 717 22.47 -26.46 11.27
N THR A 718 21.24 -26.30 11.72
CA THR A 718 20.21 -25.57 10.97
C THR A 718 20.58 -24.11 10.81
N ARG A 719 21.04 -23.43 11.85
CA ARG A 719 21.49 -22.03 11.80
C ARG A 719 22.63 -21.84 10.81
N LYS A 720 23.62 -22.71 10.80
CA LYS A 720 24.74 -22.69 9.84
C LYS A 720 24.20 -22.83 8.41
N ARG A 721 23.29 -23.79 8.18
CA ARG A 721 22.71 -23.98 6.86
C ARG A 721 21.89 -22.77 6.41
N ILE A 722 21.05 -22.22 7.28
CA ILE A 722 20.30 -20.97 6.99
C ILE A 722 21.26 -19.84 6.62
N LYS A 723 22.33 -19.64 7.40
CA LYS A 723 23.32 -18.60 7.13
C LYS A 723 24.01 -18.80 5.79
N GLU A 724 24.43 -20.02 5.45
CA GLU A 724 24.99 -20.35 4.13
C GLU A 724 24.03 -19.99 2.99
N ILE A 725 22.74 -20.30 3.15
CA ILE A 725 21.70 -19.93 2.17
C ILE A 725 21.57 -18.42 2.07
N LEU A 726 21.45 -17.71 3.20
CA LEU A 726 21.27 -16.27 3.23
C LEU A 726 22.43 -15.52 2.58
N GLU A 727 23.67 -15.96 2.85
CA GLU A 727 24.91 -15.32 2.38
C GLU A 727 25.39 -15.86 1.01
N ALA A 728 24.69 -16.82 0.44
CA ALA A 728 25.06 -17.40 -0.87
C ALA A 728 25.13 -16.31 -1.96
N PRO A 729 26.04 -16.47 -2.94
CA PRO A 729 26.14 -15.53 -4.05
C PRO A 729 24.82 -15.36 -4.82
N VAL A 730 24.48 -14.12 -5.16
CA VAL A 730 23.30 -13.79 -5.97
C VAL A 730 23.70 -13.85 -7.45
N VAL A 731 23.28 -14.91 -8.13
CA VAL A 731 23.70 -15.20 -9.52
C VAL A 731 23.35 -14.06 -10.47
N VAL A 732 22.14 -13.54 -10.42
CA VAL A 732 21.69 -12.44 -11.30
C VAL A 732 22.40 -11.10 -11.03
N MET A 733 23.20 -11.02 -9.97
CA MET A 733 24.01 -9.87 -9.59
C MET A 733 25.52 -10.19 -9.64
N ASN A 734 25.94 -11.08 -10.52
CA ASN A 734 27.35 -11.44 -10.72
C ASN A 734 28.08 -11.89 -9.46
N GLY A 735 27.41 -12.69 -8.63
CA GLY A 735 28.00 -13.23 -7.38
C GLY A 735 27.98 -12.27 -6.20
N PHE A 736 27.15 -11.22 -6.24
CA PHE A 736 26.94 -10.31 -5.12
C PHE A 736 26.54 -11.07 -3.85
N THR A 737 27.16 -10.73 -2.71
CA THR A 737 26.86 -11.35 -1.41
C THR A 737 26.51 -10.29 -0.38
N VAL A 738 25.70 -10.67 0.59
CA VAL A 738 25.34 -9.82 1.73
C VAL A 738 25.54 -10.62 3.02
N PRO A 739 26.41 -10.18 3.95
CA PRO A 739 26.61 -10.85 5.22
C PRO A 739 25.39 -10.67 6.12
N THR A 740 25.14 -11.67 6.97
CA THR A 740 24.07 -11.66 7.96
C THR A 740 24.62 -11.73 9.38
N LYS A 741 23.86 -11.14 10.32
CA LYS A 741 24.07 -11.31 11.76
C LYS A 741 23.04 -12.28 12.29
N CYS A 742 23.49 -13.23 13.11
CA CYS A 742 22.62 -14.17 13.79
C CYS A 742 22.51 -13.83 15.26
N LYS A 743 21.29 -13.77 15.78
CA LYS A 743 21.00 -13.61 17.22
C LYS A 743 20.15 -14.77 17.70
N VAL A 744 20.36 -15.21 18.94
CA VAL A 744 19.65 -16.33 19.55
C VAL A 744 19.15 -15.96 20.93
N GLY A 745 17.94 -16.38 21.28
CA GLY A 745 17.33 -16.11 22.60
C GLY A 745 16.01 -16.86 22.79
N MET A 746 15.37 -16.63 23.95
CA MET A 746 14.08 -17.21 24.29
C MET A 746 12.92 -16.23 24.04
N ASN A 747 13.23 -14.96 23.86
CA ASN A 747 12.28 -13.91 23.51
C ASN A 747 12.90 -12.93 22.50
N TYR A 748 12.04 -12.16 21.80
CA TYR A 748 12.46 -11.28 20.71
C TYR A 748 13.10 -9.95 21.20
N GLY A 749 13.06 -9.66 22.50
CA GLY A 749 13.77 -8.50 23.05
C GLY A 749 15.29 -8.69 23.04
N GLU A 750 16.06 -7.62 22.97
CA GLU A 750 17.51 -7.70 23.09
C GLU A 750 17.93 -8.14 24.51
N ARG A 751 19.01 -8.92 24.60
CA ARG A 751 19.57 -9.36 25.88
C ARG A 751 20.15 -8.19 26.64
N SER A 752 19.80 -8.11 27.92
CA SER A 752 20.29 -7.12 28.88
C SER A 752 20.19 -7.68 30.31
N ASP A 753 20.65 -6.93 31.32
CA ASP A 753 20.44 -7.33 32.72
C ASP A 753 18.96 -7.44 33.09
N ALA A 754 18.11 -6.61 32.48
CA ALA A 754 16.66 -6.65 32.64
C ALA A 754 15.97 -7.72 31.77
N ASN A 755 16.64 -8.28 30.78
CA ASN A 755 16.16 -9.33 29.88
C ASN A 755 17.26 -10.35 29.58
N PRO A 756 17.64 -11.19 30.53
CA PRO A 756 18.79 -12.10 30.40
C PRO A 756 18.60 -13.21 29.36
N THR A 757 17.33 -13.52 29.00
CA THR A 757 16.93 -14.53 28.00
C THR A 757 16.67 -13.96 26.60
N GLY A 758 16.89 -12.66 26.42
CA GLY A 758 16.69 -11.98 25.15
C GLY A 758 17.70 -12.39 24.07
N LEU A 759 17.47 -11.91 22.85
CA LEU A 759 18.31 -12.15 21.68
C LEU A 759 19.73 -11.63 21.90
N MET A 760 20.72 -12.48 21.69
CA MET A 760 22.15 -12.20 21.75
C MET A 760 22.82 -12.59 20.44
N GLU A 761 23.70 -11.75 19.91
CA GLU A 761 24.49 -12.05 18.71
C GLU A 761 25.44 -13.23 18.97
N VAL A 762 25.43 -14.21 18.07
CA VAL A 762 26.30 -15.38 18.14
C VAL A 762 27.21 -15.37 16.91
N PRO A 763 28.53 -15.23 17.15
CA PRO A 763 29.49 -15.00 16.06
C PRO A 763 29.72 -16.21 15.14
N ASN A 764 29.40 -17.44 15.59
CA ASN A 764 29.68 -18.70 14.87
C ASN A 764 28.41 -19.47 14.51
N ALA A 765 27.35 -18.77 14.14
CA ALA A 765 26.13 -19.41 13.64
C ALA A 765 26.34 -19.98 12.25
#